data_330fabe34f1012b7210da0405e6c2e8d
#
_entry.id   330fabe34f1012b7210da0405e6c2e8d
#
_cell.length_a   1.000
_cell.length_b   1.000
_cell.length_c   1.000
_cell.angle_alpha   90.00
_cell.angle_beta   90.00
_cell.angle_gamma   90.00
#
_symmetry.space_group_name_H-M   'P 1'
#
loop_
_entity.id
_entity.type
_entity.pdbx_description
1 polymer ?
#
loop_
_entity_poly.entity_id
_entity_poly.type
_entity_poly.pdbx_seq_one_letter_code
_entity_poly.pdbx_strand_id
1 'polypeptide(L)'
;MFERFTDRARRVVVLAQEEARMLNHNYIGTEHILLGLIHEGEGVAAKALESLGIALEGVRAQVEEIIGQGQQSPSGHIPFTPRAKKVLELSLREALQLGHNYIGTEHILLGLIREGEGVAAQVLVKLGADLNRVRQQVLQLLSGYQGKETAAAEGGRSEGTPSTSLVLDQFGRNLTQSAREGKLDPVIGREKEIERVMQVLSRRTKNNPVLIGEPGVGKTAVVEGLAQAIIRGDVPQTLKDKHLYTLDLGSLVAGSRYRGDFEERLKKVLKEIRTRGDIIMFIDEIHTLVGAGAAEGAIDAASILKPMLARGELQTIGATTLDEYRKYVEKDAALERRFQPIQVGEPTVAHTIEILKGLRDRYEAHHRITITDDALVSAATLADRYISDRYLPDKAIDLIDEAGARMRIRRMTAPPDLRDFDEKLAGVRRDKESAIDAQDFEKAAALRDTEKQLLARKSEREKAWKDGDLDVISEVDDEQIAEVLANWTGIPVFKLTEEETTRLLKMEEELHKRIIGQDQAVKAVSQAIRRTRAGLKDPKRPSGSFIFAGPSGVGKTELTKALAEFLFGDEDALIQVDMGEFHDRYTASRLFGAPPGYVGYEEGGQLTEKVRRKPFSVVLFDEIEKAHQDIYNTLLQVLEDGRLTDGQGRTVDFKNTVIVFTSNLGTQDISKAVGMGFQQGNNSESNYERMKQKVNDELKRHFRPEFLNRIDDVVVFHQLTTDEINQMVDLMLKRVEAALRNKDMSLELTDAAKSLLGERGFDPVLGARPLRRTIQREIEDKLSEKILFDEIRPGQIVLVDVQDATDLNGKPTKEFTFRGEPRPSSVPDSVPAGLAIDAGPEAASG
;
A
#
# COMPACT_ATOMS: atom_id res chain seq x y z
N MET A 1 9.21 11.10 -26.84
CA MET A 1 8.51 11.86 -27.90
C MET A 1 7.15 11.26 -28.20
N PHE A 2 7.03 9.93 -28.44
CA PHE A 2 5.75 9.27 -28.78
C PHE A 2 4.70 9.24 -27.65
N GLU A 3 5.08 9.47 -26.40
CA GLU A 3 4.16 9.56 -25.25
C GLU A 3 3.13 10.68 -25.37
N ARG A 4 3.47 11.76 -26.07
CA ARG A 4 2.59 12.91 -26.28
C ARG A 4 1.70 12.80 -27.52
N PHE A 5 1.85 11.73 -28.31
CA PHE A 5 1.03 11.51 -29.51
C PHE A 5 -0.36 10.99 -29.09
N THR A 6 -1.40 11.56 -29.71
CA THR A 6 -2.76 11.00 -29.63
C THR A 6 -2.80 9.61 -30.30
N ASP A 7 -3.79 8.79 -29.98
CA ASP A 7 -3.92 7.46 -30.58
C ASP A 7 -4.05 7.53 -32.11
N ARG A 8 -4.71 8.54 -32.64
CA ARG A 8 -4.80 8.81 -34.08
C ARG A 8 -3.42 9.17 -34.65
N ALA A 9 -2.67 10.02 -33.98
CA ALA A 9 -1.32 10.38 -34.42
C ALA A 9 -0.35 9.19 -34.39
N ARG A 10 -0.49 8.27 -33.42
CA ARG A 10 0.24 6.99 -33.38
C ARG A 10 -0.16 6.10 -34.55
N ARG A 11 -1.46 6.03 -34.86
CA ARG A 11 -1.97 5.27 -36.01
C ARG A 11 -1.41 5.79 -37.33
N VAL A 12 -1.28 7.11 -37.52
CA VAL A 12 -0.61 7.70 -38.69
C VAL A 12 0.81 7.18 -38.86
N VAL A 13 1.57 7.06 -37.82
CA VAL A 13 2.95 6.53 -37.88
C VAL A 13 2.96 5.06 -38.30
N VAL A 14 2.02 4.26 -37.81
CA VAL A 14 1.88 2.85 -38.22
C VAL A 14 1.46 2.75 -39.69
N LEU A 15 0.46 3.52 -40.12
CA LEU A 15 0.01 3.57 -41.50
C LEU A 15 1.11 4.06 -42.44
N ALA A 16 1.94 5.03 -42.02
CA ALA A 16 3.10 5.47 -42.77
C ALA A 16 4.13 4.33 -43.00
N GLN A 17 4.28 3.43 -42.03
CA GLN A 17 5.13 2.26 -42.15
C GLN A 17 4.51 1.20 -43.12
N GLU A 18 3.21 1.04 -43.09
CA GLU A 18 2.46 0.18 -44.02
C GLU A 18 2.56 0.69 -45.44
N GLU A 19 2.36 1.99 -45.66
CA GLU A 19 2.52 2.60 -47.00
C GLU A 19 3.97 2.47 -47.53
N ALA A 20 4.97 2.63 -46.67
CA ALA A 20 6.37 2.38 -47.08
C ALA A 20 6.60 0.93 -47.49
N ARG A 21 5.97 -0.05 -46.83
CA ARG A 21 6.02 -1.47 -47.23
C ARG A 21 5.32 -1.74 -48.53
N MET A 22 4.14 -1.13 -48.75
CA MET A 22 3.39 -1.31 -50.02
C MET A 22 4.16 -0.76 -51.21
N LEU A 23 4.91 0.32 -51.01
CA LEU A 23 5.77 0.90 -52.08
C LEU A 23 7.16 0.25 -52.13
N ASN A 24 7.42 -0.81 -51.33
CA ASN A 24 8.70 -1.51 -51.24
C ASN A 24 9.90 -0.62 -50.85
N HIS A 25 9.66 0.44 -50.03
CA HIS A 25 10.72 1.34 -49.59
C HIS A 25 11.31 0.83 -48.27
N ASN A 26 12.62 0.90 -48.11
CA ASN A 26 13.38 0.51 -46.92
C ASN A 26 13.57 1.66 -45.89
N TYR A 27 12.84 2.76 -46.07
CA TYR A 27 12.84 3.92 -45.21
C TYR A 27 11.42 4.52 -45.12
N ILE A 28 11.16 5.24 -44.02
CA ILE A 28 9.94 6.07 -43.83
C ILE A 28 10.32 7.52 -44.08
N GLY A 29 9.90 8.07 -45.22
CA GLY A 29 10.09 9.45 -45.59
C GLY A 29 8.89 10.35 -45.25
N THR A 30 8.97 11.63 -45.62
CA THR A 30 7.90 12.62 -45.42
C THR A 30 6.64 12.27 -46.19
N GLU A 31 6.80 11.70 -47.41
CA GLU A 31 5.76 11.17 -48.29
C GLU A 31 4.94 10.08 -47.62
N HIS A 32 5.57 9.14 -46.92
CA HIS A 32 4.88 8.08 -46.22
C HIS A 32 4.07 8.62 -45.03
N ILE A 33 4.58 9.65 -44.37
CA ILE A 33 3.85 10.34 -43.30
C ILE A 33 2.61 11.04 -43.88
N LEU A 34 2.71 11.65 -45.06
CA LEU A 34 1.57 12.28 -45.75
C LEU A 34 0.52 11.24 -46.15
N LEU A 35 0.93 10.09 -46.70
CA LEU A 35 0.05 8.99 -47.02
C LEU A 35 -0.64 8.43 -45.79
N GLY A 36 0.09 8.24 -44.68
CA GLY A 36 -0.48 7.82 -43.41
C GLY A 36 -1.48 8.78 -42.81
N LEU A 37 -1.29 10.11 -42.98
CA LEU A 37 -2.23 11.15 -42.55
C LEU A 37 -3.54 11.10 -43.30
N ILE A 38 -3.52 10.83 -44.64
CA ILE A 38 -4.71 10.73 -45.46
C ILE A 38 -5.41 9.39 -45.25
N HIS A 39 -4.63 8.32 -45.12
CA HIS A 39 -5.15 6.97 -44.91
C HIS A 39 -5.91 6.83 -43.56
N GLU A 40 -5.49 7.56 -42.53
CA GLU A 40 -6.20 7.59 -41.24
C GLU A 40 -7.65 8.10 -41.38
N GLY A 41 -7.92 9.02 -42.31
CA GLY A 41 -9.24 9.39 -42.77
C GLY A 41 -10.11 10.22 -41.82
N GLU A 42 -10.03 10.05 -40.53
CA GLU A 42 -10.93 10.68 -39.55
C GLU A 42 -10.33 11.91 -38.84
N GLY A 43 -9.03 12.13 -38.95
CA GLY A 43 -8.30 13.21 -38.29
C GLY A 43 -8.54 14.56 -38.93
N VAL A 44 -8.21 15.64 -38.18
CA VAL A 44 -8.29 17.02 -38.69
C VAL A 44 -7.40 17.20 -39.92
N ALA A 45 -6.25 16.56 -39.97
CA ALA A 45 -5.36 16.59 -41.13
C ALA A 45 -6.01 15.99 -42.39
N ALA A 46 -6.60 14.80 -42.27
CA ALA A 46 -7.25 14.15 -43.38
C ALA A 46 -8.44 15.02 -43.92
N LYS A 47 -9.25 15.56 -43.04
CA LYS A 47 -10.39 16.45 -43.42
C LYS A 47 -9.91 17.76 -44.06
N ALA A 48 -8.77 18.32 -43.60
CA ALA A 48 -8.17 19.49 -44.22
C ALA A 48 -7.70 19.20 -45.65
N LEU A 49 -7.05 18.07 -45.87
CA LEU A 49 -6.56 17.67 -47.16
C LEU A 49 -7.72 17.29 -48.10
N GLU A 50 -8.73 16.57 -47.64
CA GLU A 50 -9.94 16.23 -48.37
C GLU A 50 -10.71 17.48 -48.82
N SER A 51 -10.85 18.50 -47.92
CA SER A 51 -11.50 19.78 -48.26
C SER A 51 -10.80 20.55 -49.38
N LEU A 52 -9.53 20.28 -49.61
CA LEU A 52 -8.71 20.84 -50.67
C LEU A 52 -8.62 19.95 -51.92
N GLY A 53 -9.40 18.83 -51.96
CA GLY A 53 -9.51 17.92 -53.09
C GLY A 53 -8.30 16.94 -53.19
N ILE A 54 -7.55 16.77 -52.12
CA ILE A 54 -6.38 15.89 -52.07
C ILE A 54 -6.83 14.49 -51.57
N ALA A 55 -6.88 13.52 -52.48
CA ALA A 55 -7.28 12.17 -52.19
C ALA A 55 -6.06 11.23 -52.12
N LEU A 56 -6.18 10.12 -51.35
CA LEU A 56 -5.10 9.13 -51.12
C LEU A 56 -4.51 8.56 -52.41
N GLU A 57 -5.40 8.22 -53.34
CA GLU A 57 -4.98 7.65 -54.63
C GLU A 57 -4.14 8.63 -55.47
N GLY A 58 -4.54 9.92 -55.48
CA GLY A 58 -3.80 10.97 -56.19
C GLY A 58 -2.42 11.22 -55.57
N VAL A 59 -2.33 11.19 -54.23
CA VAL A 59 -1.04 11.34 -53.53
C VAL A 59 -0.16 10.12 -53.78
N ARG A 60 -0.70 8.89 -53.73
CA ARG A 60 0.04 7.66 -53.98
C ARG A 60 0.63 7.63 -55.40
N ALA A 61 -0.20 7.98 -56.40
CA ALA A 61 0.25 8.05 -57.80
C ALA A 61 1.40 9.08 -57.97
N GLN A 62 1.31 10.27 -57.34
CA GLN A 62 2.36 11.28 -57.40
C GLN A 62 3.62 10.87 -56.64
N VAL A 63 3.51 10.13 -55.53
CA VAL A 63 4.67 9.58 -54.80
C VAL A 63 5.38 8.53 -55.67
N GLU A 64 4.63 7.63 -56.33
CA GLU A 64 5.21 6.64 -57.25
C GLU A 64 5.89 7.32 -58.46
N GLU A 65 5.33 8.42 -58.99
CA GLU A 65 5.93 9.18 -60.10
C GLU A 65 7.25 9.87 -59.70
N ILE A 66 7.35 10.37 -58.43
CA ILE A 66 8.51 11.14 -57.96
C ILE A 66 9.65 10.20 -57.49
N ILE A 67 9.33 9.13 -56.77
CA ILE A 67 10.33 8.28 -56.11
C ILE A 67 10.44 6.91 -56.78
N GLY A 68 9.35 6.44 -57.38
CA GLY A 68 9.26 5.08 -57.96
C GLY A 68 8.95 4.03 -56.90
N GLN A 69 8.76 2.80 -57.32
CA GLN A 69 8.63 1.62 -56.44
C GLN A 69 10.01 0.99 -56.16
N GLY A 70 10.21 0.59 -54.88
CA GLY A 70 11.43 -0.11 -54.46
C GLY A 70 11.53 -1.52 -55.08
N GLN A 71 12.75 -2.01 -55.31
CA GLN A 71 13.01 -3.30 -55.97
C GLN A 71 12.80 -4.53 -55.02
N GLN A 72 12.82 -4.35 -53.69
CA GLN A 72 12.69 -5.44 -52.76
C GLN A 72 11.80 -5.02 -51.55
N SER A 73 10.91 -5.90 -51.16
CA SER A 73 10.08 -5.68 -49.96
C SER A 73 10.93 -5.71 -48.69
N PRO A 74 10.90 -4.68 -47.84
CA PRO A 74 11.73 -4.61 -46.65
C PRO A 74 11.31 -5.66 -45.62
N SER A 75 12.28 -6.43 -45.12
CA SER A 75 12.10 -7.38 -44.01
C SER A 75 12.62 -6.75 -42.72
N GLY A 76 11.72 -6.45 -41.79
CA GLY A 76 12.08 -5.92 -40.45
C GLY A 76 11.64 -4.50 -40.18
N HIS A 77 12.32 -3.83 -39.23
CA HIS A 77 12.02 -2.46 -38.81
C HIS A 77 12.53 -1.45 -39.84
N ILE A 78 11.64 -0.60 -40.33
CA ILE A 78 11.94 0.43 -41.34
C ILE A 78 12.34 1.72 -40.63
N PRO A 79 13.55 2.28 -40.85
CA PRO A 79 14.00 3.50 -40.19
C PRO A 79 13.39 4.77 -40.81
N PHE A 80 13.21 5.79 -40.01
CA PHE A 80 12.82 7.13 -40.47
C PHE A 80 13.99 7.87 -41.10
N THR A 81 13.70 8.57 -42.18
CA THR A 81 14.69 9.49 -42.79
C THR A 81 14.96 10.68 -41.84
N PRO A 82 16.10 11.37 -41.95
CA PRO A 82 16.39 12.55 -41.16
C PRO A 82 15.33 13.64 -41.31
N ARG A 83 14.75 13.82 -42.50
CA ARG A 83 13.65 14.77 -42.74
C ARG A 83 12.36 14.33 -42.08
N ALA A 84 11.99 13.06 -42.12
CA ALA A 84 10.83 12.54 -41.42
C ALA A 84 10.94 12.72 -39.90
N LYS A 85 12.14 12.50 -39.30
CA LYS A 85 12.40 12.81 -37.90
C LYS A 85 12.22 14.29 -37.60
N LYS A 86 12.72 15.17 -38.46
CA LYS A 86 12.56 16.62 -38.34
C LYS A 86 11.10 17.04 -38.39
N VAL A 87 10.26 16.42 -39.23
CA VAL A 87 8.81 16.66 -39.25
C VAL A 87 8.16 16.31 -37.90
N LEU A 88 8.53 15.18 -37.28
CA LEU A 88 8.00 14.82 -35.98
C LEU A 88 8.45 15.77 -34.86
N GLU A 89 9.67 16.31 -34.93
CA GLU A 89 10.14 17.35 -34.01
C GLU A 89 9.42 18.68 -34.24
N LEU A 90 9.19 19.07 -35.50
CA LEU A 90 8.45 20.27 -35.83
C LEU A 90 6.97 20.16 -35.40
N SER A 91 6.38 18.97 -35.46
CA SER A 91 5.02 18.73 -34.97
C SER A 91 4.89 19.02 -33.47
N LEU A 92 5.89 18.69 -32.67
CA LEU A 92 5.94 19.06 -31.24
C LEU A 92 6.01 20.59 -31.06
N ARG A 93 6.79 21.28 -31.90
CA ARG A 93 6.89 22.74 -31.83
C ARG A 93 5.58 23.45 -32.23
N GLU A 94 4.91 22.95 -33.27
CA GLU A 94 3.59 23.46 -33.68
C GLU A 94 2.54 23.22 -32.59
N ALA A 95 2.53 22.04 -31.95
CA ALA A 95 1.63 21.77 -30.83
C ALA A 95 1.85 22.75 -29.67
N LEU A 96 3.12 23.00 -29.29
CA LEU A 96 3.45 23.95 -28.23
C LEU A 96 3.10 25.40 -28.60
N GLN A 97 3.26 25.80 -29.87
CA GLN A 97 2.89 27.13 -30.36
C GLN A 97 1.37 27.37 -30.35
N LEU A 98 0.60 26.30 -30.59
CA LEU A 98 -0.86 26.32 -30.51
C LEU A 98 -1.39 26.17 -29.08
N GLY A 99 -0.52 26.00 -28.08
CA GLY A 99 -0.89 25.83 -26.68
C GLY A 99 -1.40 24.43 -26.34
N HIS A 100 -1.16 23.43 -27.20
CA HIS A 100 -1.59 22.06 -26.99
C HIS A 100 -0.50 21.27 -26.27
N ASN A 101 -0.89 20.41 -25.32
CA ASN A 101 0.01 19.51 -24.59
C ASN A 101 0.12 18.10 -25.25
N TYR A 102 -0.59 17.88 -26.36
CA TYR A 102 -0.63 16.66 -27.13
C TYR A 102 -0.27 16.92 -28.61
N ILE A 103 0.17 15.88 -29.31
CA ILE A 103 0.47 15.92 -30.74
C ILE A 103 -0.61 15.13 -31.48
N GLY A 104 -1.52 15.83 -32.14
CA GLY A 104 -2.56 15.25 -33.00
C GLY A 104 -2.14 15.19 -34.47
N THR A 105 -3.00 14.67 -35.33
CA THR A 105 -2.80 14.58 -36.79
C THR A 105 -2.56 15.93 -37.43
N GLU A 106 -3.27 16.95 -36.98
CA GLU A 106 -3.13 18.36 -37.37
C GLU A 106 -1.72 18.88 -37.14
N HIS A 107 -1.11 18.56 -36.01
CA HIS A 107 0.25 19.01 -35.70
C HIS A 107 1.30 18.30 -36.57
N ILE A 108 1.06 17.05 -36.92
CA ILE A 108 1.93 16.32 -37.85
C ILE A 108 1.85 16.95 -39.25
N LEU A 109 0.67 17.31 -39.72
CA LEU A 109 0.50 18.00 -41.00
C LEU A 109 1.15 19.41 -40.99
N LEU A 110 0.95 20.16 -39.90
CA LEU A 110 1.61 21.48 -39.73
C LEU A 110 3.14 21.35 -39.72
N GLY A 111 3.69 20.34 -39.03
CA GLY A 111 5.12 20.04 -39.02
C GLY A 111 5.67 19.67 -40.42
N LEU A 112 4.88 18.93 -41.20
CA LEU A 112 5.19 18.57 -42.58
C LEU A 112 5.22 19.81 -43.50
N ILE A 113 4.24 20.70 -43.38
CA ILE A 113 4.19 21.96 -44.14
C ILE A 113 5.35 22.87 -43.77
N ARG A 114 5.71 22.94 -42.49
CA ARG A 114 6.82 23.77 -42.02
C ARG A 114 8.20 23.27 -42.42
N GLU A 115 8.37 21.95 -42.59
CA GLU A 115 9.60 21.37 -43.16
C GLU A 115 9.78 21.84 -44.60
N GLY A 116 8.71 21.80 -45.42
CA GLY A 116 8.57 22.54 -46.68
C GLY A 116 9.45 22.06 -47.87
N GLU A 117 10.49 21.30 -47.62
CA GLU A 117 11.47 20.87 -48.63
C GLU A 117 11.39 19.35 -48.97
N GLY A 118 10.58 18.59 -48.19
CA GLY A 118 10.41 17.13 -48.34
C GLY A 118 9.56 16.78 -49.57
N VAL A 119 9.61 15.51 -49.92
CA VAL A 119 8.81 14.95 -51.05
C VAL A 119 7.32 15.20 -50.79
N ALA A 120 6.84 15.10 -49.56
CA ALA A 120 5.46 15.40 -49.21
C ALA A 120 5.03 16.84 -49.59
N ALA A 121 5.87 17.83 -49.36
CA ALA A 121 5.61 19.21 -49.75
C ALA A 121 5.58 19.36 -51.29
N GLN A 122 6.49 18.68 -52.02
CA GLN A 122 6.52 18.69 -53.48
C GLN A 122 5.25 18.03 -54.07
N VAL A 123 4.78 16.93 -53.48
CA VAL A 123 3.53 16.24 -53.89
C VAL A 123 2.35 17.15 -53.68
N LEU A 124 2.24 17.83 -52.54
CA LEU A 124 1.16 18.76 -52.25
C LEU A 124 1.11 19.92 -53.27
N VAL A 125 2.26 20.50 -53.59
CA VAL A 125 2.37 21.60 -54.58
C VAL A 125 2.02 21.10 -56.01
N LYS A 126 2.47 19.88 -56.40
CA LYS A 126 2.11 19.30 -57.70
C LYS A 126 0.61 19.04 -57.83
N LEU A 127 -0.05 18.66 -56.74
CA LEU A 127 -1.50 18.49 -56.67
C LEU A 127 -2.27 19.80 -56.62
N GLY A 128 -1.61 20.95 -56.74
CA GLY A 128 -2.18 22.27 -56.77
C GLY A 128 -2.52 22.86 -55.41
N ALA A 129 -2.04 22.28 -54.31
CA ALA A 129 -2.22 22.80 -52.96
C ALA A 129 -1.09 23.77 -52.59
N ASP A 130 -1.44 25.02 -52.31
CA ASP A 130 -0.51 25.95 -51.67
C ASP A 130 -0.37 25.58 -50.21
N LEU A 131 0.89 25.40 -49.77
CA LEU A 131 1.21 25.00 -48.38
C LEU A 131 0.66 26.04 -47.36
N ASN A 132 0.64 27.32 -47.68
CA ASN A 132 0.02 28.34 -46.84
C ASN A 132 -1.48 28.16 -46.71
N ARG A 133 -2.14 27.76 -47.82
CA ARG A 133 -3.57 27.52 -47.84
C ARG A 133 -3.93 26.25 -47.04
N VAL A 134 -3.11 25.18 -47.09
CA VAL A 134 -3.27 24.02 -46.27
C VAL A 134 -3.13 24.37 -44.80
N ARG A 135 -2.10 25.19 -44.46
CA ARG A 135 -1.91 25.70 -43.09
C ARG A 135 -3.11 26.47 -42.59
N GLN A 136 -3.64 27.43 -43.39
CA GLN A 136 -4.82 28.21 -43.05
C GLN A 136 -6.06 27.32 -42.85
N GLN A 137 -6.23 26.33 -43.71
CA GLN A 137 -7.36 25.39 -43.60
C GLN A 137 -7.28 24.54 -42.35
N VAL A 138 -6.10 24.05 -41.94
CA VAL A 138 -5.89 23.33 -40.70
C VAL A 138 -6.19 24.24 -39.51
N LEU A 139 -5.71 25.49 -39.50
CA LEU A 139 -5.97 26.46 -38.44
C LEU A 139 -7.44 26.85 -38.38
N GLN A 140 -8.11 26.99 -39.53
CA GLN A 140 -9.55 27.25 -39.62
C GLN A 140 -10.39 26.05 -39.11
N LEU A 141 -10.01 24.81 -39.42
CA LEU A 141 -10.64 23.64 -38.86
C LEU A 141 -10.40 23.50 -37.37
N LEU A 142 -9.19 23.80 -36.88
CA LEU A 142 -8.92 23.85 -35.46
C LEU A 142 -9.73 24.93 -34.75
N SER A 143 -9.79 26.13 -35.30
CA SER A 143 -10.64 27.19 -34.78
C SER A 143 -12.14 26.90 -35.02
N GLY A 144 -12.51 26.18 -36.05
CA GLY A 144 -13.88 25.73 -36.37
C GLY A 144 -14.30 24.49 -35.59
N TYR A 145 -13.39 23.65 -35.11
CA TYR A 145 -13.70 22.66 -34.08
C TYR A 145 -13.88 23.32 -32.72
N GLN A 146 -13.20 24.43 -32.47
CA GLN A 146 -13.52 25.34 -31.36
C GLN A 146 -14.79 26.19 -31.64
N GLY A 147 -15.23 26.32 -32.90
CA GLY A 147 -16.34 27.17 -33.37
C GLY A 147 -17.54 26.45 -34.01
N LYS A 148 -17.50 25.13 -34.21
CA LYS A 148 -18.67 24.36 -34.75
C LYS A 148 -19.73 24.01 -33.70
N GLU A 149 -19.50 24.38 -32.44
CA GLU A 149 -20.60 24.49 -31.46
C GLU A 149 -21.34 25.84 -31.54
N THR A 150 -20.87 26.83 -32.34
CA THR A 150 -21.47 28.18 -32.38
C THR A 150 -22.09 28.61 -33.71
N ALA A 151 -22.12 27.79 -34.77
CA ALA A 151 -22.62 28.21 -36.08
C ALA A 151 -23.78 27.33 -36.66
N ALA A 152 -24.65 26.81 -35.78
CA ALA A 152 -25.87 26.16 -36.16
C ALA A 152 -27.06 26.73 -35.38
N ALA A 153 -27.22 28.05 -35.36
CA ALA A 153 -28.38 28.71 -34.75
C ALA A 153 -28.75 30.02 -35.46
N GLU A 154 -29.10 29.93 -36.72
CA GLU A 154 -30.04 30.85 -37.33
C GLU A 154 -31.06 30.05 -38.14
N GLY A 155 -32.25 29.92 -37.58
CA GLY A 155 -33.43 29.39 -38.25
C GLY A 155 -34.16 28.26 -37.53
N GLY A 156 -34.96 28.59 -36.51
CA GLY A 156 -35.95 27.67 -35.97
C GLY A 156 -36.07 27.69 -34.46
N ARG A 157 -37.07 28.34 -33.92
CA ARG A 157 -37.52 28.24 -32.53
C ARG A 157 -37.74 26.79 -32.17
N SER A 158 -36.91 26.26 -31.26
CA SER A 158 -37.27 25.16 -30.37
C SER A 158 -36.54 25.36 -29.05
N GLU A 159 -37.28 25.15 -27.98
CA GLU A 159 -36.94 25.36 -26.58
C GLU A 159 -35.69 24.58 -26.11
N GLY A 160 -34.80 25.30 -25.37
CA GLY A 160 -34.06 24.76 -24.25
C GLY A 160 -32.87 23.80 -24.53
N THR A 161 -31.74 24.34 -25.08
CA THR A 161 -30.42 23.72 -24.86
C THR A 161 -29.59 24.63 -23.94
N PRO A 162 -29.00 24.12 -22.84
CA PRO A 162 -28.21 24.91 -21.92
C PRO A 162 -26.90 25.35 -22.59
N SER A 163 -26.65 26.66 -22.58
CA SER A 163 -25.39 27.25 -23.07
C SER A 163 -24.19 26.72 -22.31
N THR A 164 -23.28 26.03 -22.97
CA THR A 164 -21.98 25.61 -22.44
C THR A 164 -21.15 26.81 -22.07
N SER A 165 -20.61 26.82 -20.85
CA SER A 165 -19.83 27.89 -20.27
C SER A 165 -18.35 27.74 -20.65
N LEU A 166 -17.87 28.49 -21.65
CA LEU A 166 -16.51 28.38 -22.21
C LEU A 166 -15.37 28.60 -21.19
N VAL A 167 -15.57 29.48 -20.20
CA VAL A 167 -14.53 29.81 -19.22
C VAL A 167 -14.60 28.83 -18.03
N LEU A 168 -15.79 28.50 -17.57
CA LEU A 168 -15.99 27.53 -16.48
C LEU A 168 -15.53 26.13 -16.87
N ASP A 169 -15.80 25.70 -18.10
CA ASP A 169 -15.41 24.36 -18.58
C ASP A 169 -13.88 24.20 -18.72
N GLN A 170 -13.11 25.32 -18.76
CA GLN A 170 -11.65 25.29 -18.74
C GLN A 170 -11.05 25.06 -17.35
N PHE A 171 -11.76 25.48 -16.29
CA PHE A 171 -11.25 25.49 -14.90
C PHE A 171 -12.12 24.66 -13.95
N GLY A 172 -13.12 23.97 -14.46
CA GLY A 172 -14.04 23.19 -13.66
C GLY A 172 -14.76 22.11 -14.46
N ARG A 173 -15.48 21.25 -13.75
CA ARG A 173 -16.29 20.18 -14.34
C ARG A 173 -17.75 20.42 -14.02
N ASN A 174 -18.62 20.31 -15.04
CA ASN A 174 -20.05 20.37 -14.88
C ASN A 174 -20.59 19.03 -14.35
N LEU A 175 -20.88 18.95 -13.04
CA LEU A 175 -21.41 17.76 -12.41
C LEU A 175 -22.83 17.42 -12.86
N THR A 176 -23.66 18.44 -13.11
CA THR A 176 -25.05 18.26 -13.62
C THR A 176 -25.04 17.64 -15.02
N GLN A 177 -24.10 18.05 -15.88
CA GLN A 177 -23.93 17.45 -17.19
C GLN A 177 -23.41 16.01 -17.08
N SER A 178 -22.42 15.78 -16.22
CA SER A 178 -21.90 14.43 -15.93
C SER A 178 -22.99 13.49 -15.37
N ALA A 179 -23.90 14.01 -14.53
CA ALA A 179 -25.06 13.26 -14.05
C ALA A 179 -26.02 12.88 -15.18
N ARG A 180 -26.29 13.82 -16.12
CA ARG A 180 -27.13 13.57 -17.29
C ARG A 180 -26.54 12.52 -18.22
N GLU A 181 -25.22 12.47 -18.33
CA GLU A 181 -24.47 11.50 -19.14
C GLU A 181 -24.29 10.15 -18.43
N GLY A 182 -24.76 10.00 -17.18
CA GLY A 182 -24.63 8.78 -16.40
C GLY A 182 -23.18 8.45 -15.97
N LYS A 183 -22.30 9.47 -15.97
CA LYS A 183 -20.87 9.30 -15.62
C LYS A 183 -20.57 9.39 -14.12
N LEU A 184 -21.54 9.82 -13.30
CA LEU A 184 -21.38 9.91 -11.86
C LEU A 184 -21.72 8.57 -11.20
N ASP A 185 -21.01 8.29 -10.11
CA ASP A 185 -21.26 7.11 -9.30
C ASP A 185 -22.62 7.19 -8.58
N PRO A 186 -23.30 6.06 -8.34
CA PRO A 186 -24.53 6.06 -7.58
C PRO A 186 -24.25 6.46 -6.13
N VAL A 187 -25.03 7.39 -5.60
CA VAL A 187 -24.88 7.86 -4.21
C VAL A 187 -25.92 7.16 -3.35
N ILE A 188 -25.46 6.47 -2.33
CA ILE A 188 -26.27 5.62 -1.45
C ILE A 188 -26.07 6.06 0.00
N GLY A 189 -27.15 6.11 0.79
CA GLY A 189 -27.13 6.36 2.22
C GLY A 189 -26.78 7.80 2.63
N ARG A 190 -26.90 8.77 1.71
CA ARG A 190 -26.61 10.20 1.94
C ARG A 190 -27.82 11.11 1.75
N GLU A 191 -29.00 10.57 1.76
CA GLU A 191 -30.26 11.30 1.50
C GLU A 191 -30.45 12.46 2.49
N LYS A 192 -30.13 12.25 3.78
CA LYS A 192 -30.27 13.27 4.83
C LYS A 192 -29.33 14.44 4.63
N GLU A 193 -28.08 14.17 4.27
CA GLU A 193 -27.07 15.18 4.01
C GLU A 193 -27.42 15.96 2.74
N ILE A 194 -27.86 15.29 1.68
CA ILE A 194 -28.32 15.93 0.43
C ILE A 194 -29.53 16.82 0.69
N GLU A 195 -30.54 16.32 1.43
CA GLU A 195 -31.71 17.11 1.81
C GLU A 195 -31.29 18.34 2.61
N ARG A 196 -30.36 18.18 3.56
CA ARG A 196 -29.83 19.28 4.35
C ARG A 196 -29.11 20.33 3.51
N VAL A 197 -28.33 19.90 2.53
CA VAL A 197 -27.68 20.81 1.56
C VAL A 197 -28.73 21.59 0.78
N MET A 198 -29.77 20.94 0.28
CA MET A 198 -30.88 21.59 -0.44
C MET A 198 -31.62 22.61 0.46
N GLN A 199 -31.88 22.26 1.70
CA GLN A 199 -32.50 23.18 2.67
C GLN A 199 -31.62 24.42 2.90
N VAL A 200 -30.31 24.25 3.05
CA VAL A 200 -29.39 25.37 3.27
C VAL A 200 -29.29 26.26 2.03
N LEU A 201 -29.18 25.70 0.83
CA LEU A 201 -29.14 26.44 -0.44
C LEU A 201 -30.41 27.26 -0.69
N SER A 202 -31.53 26.81 -0.15
CA SER A 202 -32.84 27.50 -0.29
C SER A 202 -33.06 28.62 0.76
N ARG A 203 -32.13 28.84 1.68
CA ARG A 203 -32.23 29.86 2.73
C ARG A 203 -31.98 31.28 2.16
N ARG A 204 -32.53 32.27 2.81
CA ARG A 204 -32.28 33.68 2.46
C ARG A 204 -30.92 34.19 2.90
N THR A 205 -30.42 33.68 4.03
CA THR A 205 -29.12 34.01 4.61
C THR A 205 -28.43 32.74 5.05
N LYS A 206 -27.07 32.74 5.13
CA LYS A 206 -26.26 31.53 5.36
C LYS A 206 -26.63 30.39 4.40
N ASN A 207 -26.74 30.74 3.13
CA ASN A 207 -27.18 29.86 2.05
C ASN A 207 -26.03 29.11 1.36
N ASN A 208 -24.82 29.16 1.92
CA ASN A 208 -23.67 28.40 1.43
C ASN A 208 -23.38 27.27 2.41
N PRO A 209 -23.71 26.02 2.09
CA PRO A 209 -23.33 24.87 2.93
C PRO A 209 -21.85 24.58 2.85
N VAL A 210 -21.26 24.17 3.99
CA VAL A 210 -19.91 23.58 4.05
C VAL A 210 -20.03 22.18 4.60
N LEU A 211 -19.62 21.20 3.81
CA LEU A 211 -19.55 19.81 4.21
C LEU A 211 -18.29 19.59 5.05
N ILE A 212 -18.48 19.24 6.31
CA ILE A 212 -17.40 19.02 7.26
C ILE A 212 -17.35 17.55 7.61
N GLY A 213 -16.19 16.94 7.45
CA GLY A 213 -15.97 15.53 7.79
C GLY A 213 -14.53 15.11 7.52
N GLU A 214 -14.17 13.95 8.03
CA GLU A 214 -12.86 13.39 7.83
C GLU A 214 -12.58 13.08 6.34
N PRO A 215 -11.30 12.97 5.93
CA PRO A 215 -10.95 12.55 4.57
C PRO A 215 -11.55 11.18 4.27
N GLY A 216 -12.06 10.97 3.04
CA GLY A 216 -12.57 9.67 2.61
C GLY A 216 -13.99 9.30 3.06
N VAL A 217 -14.70 10.15 3.85
CA VAL A 217 -16.10 9.85 4.27
C VAL A 217 -17.14 10.08 3.16
N GLY A 218 -16.74 10.56 1.98
CA GLY A 218 -17.66 10.77 0.84
C GLY A 218 -18.30 12.16 0.80
N LYS A 219 -17.61 13.22 1.20
CA LYS A 219 -18.11 14.62 1.06
C LYS A 219 -18.45 14.99 -0.38
N THR A 220 -17.61 14.63 -1.32
CA THR A 220 -17.81 14.86 -2.75
C THR A 220 -19.01 14.09 -3.30
N ALA A 221 -19.24 12.86 -2.80
CA ALA A 221 -20.39 12.04 -3.18
C ALA A 221 -21.74 12.72 -2.82
N VAL A 222 -21.83 13.44 -1.70
CA VAL A 222 -23.03 14.21 -1.34
C VAL A 222 -23.35 15.26 -2.40
N VAL A 223 -22.33 15.90 -2.97
CA VAL A 223 -22.48 16.92 -4.02
C VAL A 223 -22.87 16.29 -5.35
N GLU A 224 -22.29 15.15 -5.67
CA GLU A 224 -22.66 14.36 -6.86
C GLU A 224 -24.11 13.84 -6.77
N GLY A 225 -24.54 13.42 -5.57
CA GLY A 225 -25.91 13.04 -5.29
C GLY A 225 -26.88 14.21 -5.46
N LEU A 226 -26.50 15.41 -5.07
CA LEU A 226 -27.27 16.61 -5.35
C LEU A 226 -27.40 16.88 -6.85
N ALA A 227 -26.31 16.72 -7.63
CA ALA A 227 -26.35 16.86 -9.08
C ALA A 227 -27.32 15.85 -9.73
N GLN A 228 -27.30 14.60 -9.26
CA GLN A 228 -28.24 13.56 -9.70
C GLN A 228 -29.68 13.88 -9.32
N ALA A 229 -29.93 14.42 -8.11
CA ALA A 229 -31.27 14.84 -7.67
C ALA A 229 -31.81 16.01 -8.51
N ILE A 230 -30.96 16.96 -8.90
CA ILE A 230 -31.33 18.06 -9.81
C ILE A 230 -31.79 17.52 -11.15
N ILE A 231 -31.07 16.55 -11.73
CA ILE A 231 -31.43 15.97 -13.02
C ILE A 231 -32.71 15.14 -12.95
N ARG A 232 -32.91 14.39 -11.84
CA ARG A 232 -34.17 13.64 -11.62
C ARG A 232 -35.37 14.54 -11.34
N GLY A 233 -35.13 15.81 -10.98
CA GLY A 233 -36.20 16.75 -10.60
C GLY A 233 -36.64 16.63 -9.14
N ASP A 234 -35.93 15.84 -8.33
CA ASP A 234 -36.20 15.59 -6.89
C ASP A 234 -35.66 16.71 -6.01
N VAL A 235 -35.83 17.95 -6.44
CA VAL A 235 -35.32 19.15 -5.75
C VAL A 235 -36.40 20.23 -5.67
N PRO A 236 -36.30 21.16 -4.68
CA PRO A 236 -37.19 22.33 -4.63
C PRO A 236 -37.13 23.13 -5.93
N GLN A 237 -38.25 23.81 -6.24
CA GLN A 237 -38.39 24.59 -7.48
C GLN A 237 -37.28 25.61 -7.71
N THR A 238 -36.67 26.11 -6.61
CA THR A 238 -35.55 27.06 -6.63
C THR A 238 -34.24 26.47 -7.17
N LEU A 239 -34.12 25.14 -7.19
CA LEU A 239 -32.92 24.42 -7.60
C LEU A 239 -33.09 23.65 -8.94
N LYS A 240 -34.28 23.56 -9.51
CA LYS A 240 -34.60 22.75 -10.72
C LYS A 240 -33.77 23.12 -11.94
N ASP A 241 -33.47 24.42 -12.10
CA ASP A 241 -32.79 24.93 -13.29
C ASP A 241 -31.33 25.32 -12.98
N LYS A 242 -30.79 24.84 -11.86
CA LYS A 242 -29.42 25.13 -11.46
C LYS A 242 -28.43 24.14 -12.05
N HIS A 243 -27.26 24.63 -12.37
CA HIS A 243 -26.11 23.85 -12.81
C HIS A 243 -25.04 23.80 -11.71
N LEU A 244 -24.58 22.61 -11.40
CA LEU A 244 -23.56 22.39 -10.38
C LEU A 244 -22.20 22.21 -11.05
N TYR A 245 -21.24 23.07 -10.71
CA TYR A 245 -19.89 23.06 -11.24
C TYR A 245 -18.88 22.85 -10.11
N THR A 246 -17.93 21.93 -10.29
CA THR A 246 -16.76 21.82 -9.44
C THR A 246 -15.68 22.79 -9.92
N LEU A 247 -15.09 23.58 -9.02
CA LEU A 247 -13.95 24.43 -9.34
C LEU A 247 -12.65 23.67 -9.03
N ASP A 248 -11.82 23.50 -10.05
CA ASP A 248 -10.47 22.95 -9.89
C ASP A 248 -9.46 24.06 -9.66
N LEU A 249 -9.02 24.19 -8.41
CA LEU A 249 -8.03 25.19 -8.00
C LEU A 249 -6.66 24.92 -8.60
N GLY A 250 -6.31 23.64 -8.78
CA GLY A 250 -5.06 23.24 -9.42
C GLY A 250 -4.96 23.77 -10.85
N SER A 251 -6.04 23.64 -11.63
CA SER A 251 -6.13 24.15 -13.00
C SER A 251 -6.06 25.68 -13.07
N LEU A 252 -6.59 26.38 -12.07
CA LEU A 252 -6.50 27.85 -12.01
C LEU A 252 -5.07 28.35 -11.76
N VAL A 253 -4.30 27.64 -10.96
CA VAL A 253 -2.91 27.95 -10.61
C VAL A 253 -1.95 27.46 -11.68
N ALA A 254 -2.25 26.36 -12.36
CA ALA A 254 -1.39 25.76 -13.37
C ALA A 254 -1.08 26.75 -14.51
N GLY A 255 0.23 26.99 -14.77
CA GLY A 255 0.70 27.88 -15.81
C GLY A 255 0.60 29.39 -15.51
N SER A 256 0.17 29.78 -14.30
CA SER A 256 0.28 31.18 -13.86
C SER A 256 1.72 31.46 -13.41
N ARG A 257 2.43 32.32 -14.12
CA ARG A 257 3.79 32.74 -13.74
C ARG A 257 3.79 33.86 -12.70
N TYR A 258 2.68 34.63 -12.63
CA TYR A 258 2.54 35.77 -11.74
C TYR A 258 1.22 35.71 -10.99
N ARG A 259 1.20 36.28 -9.80
CA ARG A 259 0.00 36.42 -8.94
C ARG A 259 -1.20 37.02 -9.69
N GLY A 260 -0.97 37.99 -10.58
CA GLY A 260 -2.00 38.65 -11.37
C GLY A 260 -2.76 37.73 -12.33
N ASP A 261 -2.10 36.72 -12.89
CA ASP A 261 -2.73 35.78 -13.84
C ASP A 261 -3.81 34.93 -13.18
N PHE A 262 -3.55 34.43 -11.99
CA PHE A 262 -4.52 33.67 -11.20
C PHE A 262 -5.72 34.53 -10.79
N GLU A 263 -5.44 35.75 -10.28
CA GLU A 263 -6.51 36.67 -9.90
C GLU A 263 -7.40 37.04 -11.10
N GLU A 264 -6.83 37.22 -12.27
CA GLU A 264 -7.57 37.56 -13.49
C GLU A 264 -8.44 36.38 -13.95
N ARG A 265 -7.91 35.14 -13.92
CA ARG A 265 -8.66 33.92 -14.24
C ARG A 265 -9.85 33.72 -13.28
N LEU A 266 -9.58 33.81 -11.97
CA LEU A 266 -10.63 33.70 -10.96
C LEU A 266 -11.70 34.79 -11.13
N LYS A 267 -11.32 36.04 -11.41
CA LYS A 267 -12.26 37.13 -11.68
C LYS A 267 -13.11 36.86 -12.94
N LYS A 268 -12.54 36.26 -13.99
CA LYS A 268 -13.30 35.88 -15.21
C LYS A 268 -14.32 34.79 -14.88
N VAL A 269 -13.93 33.73 -14.17
CA VAL A 269 -14.85 32.67 -13.72
C VAL A 269 -15.99 33.24 -12.88
N LEU A 270 -15.69 34.05 -11.89
CA LEU A 270 -16.67 34.66 -11.00
C LEU A 270 -17.60 35.63 -11.72
N LYS A 271 -17.10 36.37 -12.71
CA LYS A 271 -17.91 37.26 -13.54
C LYS A 271 -18.93 36.47 -14.38
N GLU A 272 -18.52 35.33 -14.92
CA GLU A 272 -19.40 34.45 -15.68
C GLU A 272 -20.50 33.84 -14.79
N ILE A 273 -20.15 33.31 -13.61
CA ILE A 273 -21.12 32.78 -12.63
C ILE A 273 -22.15 33.84 -12.27
N ARG A 274 -21.71 35.06 -12.01
CA ARG A 274 -22.61 36.19 -11.70
C ARG A 274 -23.54 36.55 -12.86
N THR A 275 -23.03 36.52 -14.10
CA THR A 275 -23.83 36.85 -15.28
C THR A 275 -24.90 35.83 -15.57
N ARG A 276 -24.62 34.57 -15.37
CA ARG A 276 -25.53 33.45 -15.57
C ARG A 276 -26.58 33.35 -14.45
N GLY A 277 -26.14 33.40 -13.21
CA GLY A 277 -27.01 33.32 -12.02
C GLY A 277 -27.70 31.96 -11.78
N ASP A 278 -27.49 30.98 -12.67
CA ASP A 278 -28.01 29.61 -12.58
C ASP A 278 -26.97 28.59 -12.07
N ILE A 279 -25.77 29.05 -11.69
CA ILE A 279 -24.66 28.20 -11.31
C ILE A 279 -24.53 28.11 -9.79
N ILE A 280 -24.35 26.88 -9.29
CA ILE A 280 -23.90 26.57 -7.93
C ILE A 280 -22.47 26.03 -8.06
N MET A 281 -21.55 26.63 -7.33
CA MET A 281 -20.14 26.26 -7.37
C MET A 281 -19.80 25.31 -6.22
N PHE A 282 -19.21 24.18 -6.51
CA PHE A 282 -18.61 23.30 -5.52
C PHE A 282 -17.10 23.55 -5.44
N ILE A 283 -16.60 23.76 -4.24
CA ILE A 283 -15.18 23.96 -3.96
C ILE A 283 -14.75 22.91 -2.95
N ASP A 284 -13.98 21.94 -3.40
CA ASP A 284 -13.34 21.00 -2.50
C ASP A 284 -12.14 21.67 -1.81
N GLU A 285 -11.83 21.26 -0.61
CA GLU A 285 -10.76 21.85 0.22
C GLU A 285 -10.85 23.38 0.30
N ILE A 286 -12.05 23.90 0.61
CA ILE A 286 -12.31 25.35 0.63
C ILE A 286 -11.33 26.14 1.51
N HIS A 287 -10.69 25.49 2.48
CA HIS A 287 -9.67 26.07 3.34
C HIS A 287 -8.43 26.55 2.57
N THR A 288 -8.12 25.94 1.42
CA THR A 288 -6.98 26.35 0.56
C THR A 288 -7.19 27.74 -0.03
N LEU A 289 -8.43 28.11 -0.33
CA LEU A 289 -8.79 29.45 -0.81
C LEU A 289 -8.76 30.51 0.29
N VAL A 290 -9.02 30.11 1.53
CA VAL A 290 -9.18 31.03 2.68
C VAL A 290 -7.85 31.18 3.44
N GLY A 291 -7.05 30.09 3.50
CA GLY A 291 -5.83 30.02 4.30
C GLY A 291 -4.53 30.36 3.59
N ALA A 292 -4.56 30.52 2.28
CA ALA A 292 -3.35 30.73 1.48
C ALA A 292 -2.61 32.08 1.72
N GLY A 293 -3.15 32.97 2.56
CA GLY A 293 -2.56 34.28 2.84
C GLY A 293 -1.48 34.36 3.93
N ALA A 294 -1.14 33.23 4.60
CA ALA A 294 -0.24 33.26 5.76
C ALA A 294 1.26 33.08 5.41
N ALA A 295 1.61 32.66 4.20
CA ALA A 295 2.99 32.57 3.74
C ALA A 295 3.32 33.75 2.81
N GLU A 296 4.50 34.36 2.97
CA GLU A 296 4.96 35.40 2.07
C GLU A 296 4.95 34.94 0.61
N GLY A 297 3.99 35.45 -0.19
CA GLY A 297 3.79 35.08 -1.59
C GLY A 297 2.57 34.22 -1.89
N ALA A 298 1.77 33.84 -0.90
CA ALA A 298 0.56 33.06 -1.09
C ALA A 298 -0.60 33.89 -1.70
N ILE A 299 -1.41 33.19 -2.51
CA ILE A 299 -2.48 33.79 -3.34
C ILE A 299 -3.69 34.08 -2.44
N ASP A 300 -4.07 35.35 -2.26
CA ASP A 300 -5.25 35.72 -1.46
C ASP A 300 -6.53 35.69 -2.32
N ALA A 301 -6.99 34.46 -2.63
CA ALA A 301 -8.28 34.28 -3.30
C ALA A 301 -9.46 34.69 -2.40
N ALA A 302 -9.26 34.66 -1.08
CA ALA A 302 -10.29 35.03 -0.13
C ALA A 302 -10.70 36.51 -0.26
N SER A 303 -9.78 37.41 -0.56
CA SER A 303 -10.10 38.83 -0.76
C SER A 303 -11.04 39.06 -1.94
N ILE A 304 -11.01 38.21 -2.97
CA ILE A 304 -11.86 38.29 -4.15
C ILE A 304 -13.23 37.65 -3.88
N LEU A 305 -13.27 36.50 -3.18
CA LEU A 305 -14.50 35.74 -2.92
C LEU A 305 -15.36 36.37 -1.81
N LYS A 306 -14.75 36.90 -0.74
CA LYS A 306 -15.46 37.49 0.41
C LYS A 306 -16.50 38.54 0.03
N PRO A 307 -16.23 39.53 -0.86
CA PRO A 307 -17.23 40.51 -1.24
C PRO A 307 -18.44 39.91 -1.98
N MET A 308 -18.22 38.90 -2.82
CA MET A 308 -19.27 38.26 -3.62
C MET A 308 -20.14 37.35 -2.75
N LEU A 309 -19.54 36.59 -1.86
CA LEU A 309 -20.25 35.80 -0.83
C LEU A 309 -21.04 36.72 0.11
N ALA A 310 -20.46 37.89 0.47
CA ALA A 310 -21.13 38.87 1.31
C ALA A 310 -22.38 39.47 0.69
N ARG A 311 -22.40 39.68 -0.64
CA ARG A 311 -23.55 40.22 -1.38
C ARG A 311 -24.55 39.16 -1.81
N GLY A 312 -24.25 37.85 -1.63
CA GLY A 312 -25.10 36.76 -2.08
C GLY A 312 -25.10 36.57 -3.61
N GLU A 313 -24.07 37.10 -4.28
CA GLU A 313 -23.90 37.02 -5.73
C GLU A 313 -23.35 35.63 -6.14
N LEU A 314 -22.88 34.83 -5.19
CA LEU A 314 -22.31 33.51 -5.39
C LEU A 314 -22.99 32.51 -4.45
N GLN A 315 -23.51 31.41 -5.02
CA GLN A 315 -23.92 30.23 -4.29
C GLN A 315 -22.82 29.18 -4.34
N THR A 316 -22.34 28.77 -3.16
CA THR A 316 -21.19 27.88 -3.07
C THR A 316 -21.45 26.75 -2.09
N ILE A 317 -21.03 25.55 -2.44
CA ILE A 317 -20.91 24.40 -1.55
C ILE A 317 -19.43 24.23 -1.29
N GLY A 318 -18.99 24.27 -0.04
CA GLY A 318 -17.61 23.97 0.35
C GLY A 318 -17.49 22.56 0.92
N ALA A 319 -16.32 21.97 0.81
CA ALA A 319 -15.95 20.76 1.56
C ALA A 319 -14.62 20.99 2.28
N THR A 320 -14.48 20.49 3.52
CA THR A 320 -13.25 20.61 4.31
C THR A 320 -13.27 19.64 5.51
N THR A 321 -12.17 19.56 6.24
CA THR A 321 -12.14 18.85 7.52
C THR A 321 -12.58 19.77 8.68
N LEU A 322 -12.89 19.20 9.85
CA LEU A 322 -13.31 19.97 11.00
C LEU A 322 -12.20 20.90 11.51
N ASP A 323 -10.98 20.44 11.54
CA ASP A 323 -9.82 21.19 12.04
C ASP A 323 -9.49 22.37 11.12
N GLU A 324 -9.54 22.16 9.82
CA GLU A 324 -9.33 23.21 8.83
C GLU A 324 -10.47 24.24 8.84
N TYR A 325 -11.72 23.77 8.99
CA TYR A 325 -12.86 24.66 9.14
C TYR A 325 -12.68 25.60 10.33
N ARG A 326 -12.33 25.07 11.51
CA ARG A 326 -12.06 25.85 12.73
C ARG A 326 -10.89 26.80 12.55
N LYS A 327 -9.82 26.34 11.90
CA LYS A 327 -8.59 27.13 11.73
C LYS A 327 -8.75 28.30 10.78
N TYR A 328 -9.50 28.13 9.68
CA TYR A 328 -9.52 29.08 8.58
C TYR A 328 -10.88 29.76 8.35
N VAL A 329 -12.00 29.05 8.50
CA VAL A 329 -13.34 29.57 8.18
C VAL A 329 -14.00 30.17 9.41
N GLU A 330 -13.98 29.50 10.54
CA GLU A 330 -14.64 29.92 11.79
C GLU A 330 -13.96 31.16 12.41
N LYS A 331 -12.65 31.31 12.25
CA LYS A 331 -11.92 32.50 12.71
C LYS A 331 -12.22 33.76 11.90
N ASP A 332 -12.76 33.64 10.70
CA ASP A 332 -13.12 34.76 9.86
C ASP A 332 -14.61 35.10 10.00
N ALA A 333 -14.94 36.12 10.77
CA ALA A 333 -16.31 36.52 11.05
C ALA A 333 -17.14 36.86 9.79
N ALA A 334 -16.50 37.21 8.66
CA ALA A 334 -17.21 37.50 7.41
C ALA A 334 -17.64 36.23 6.72
N LEU A 335 -16.84 35.19 6.79
CA LEU A 335 -17.14 33.85 6.21
C LEU A 335 -18.09 33.07 7.12
N GLU A 336 -17.86 33.05 8.43
CA GLU A 336 -18.71 32.33 9.40
C GLU A 336 -20.19 32.74 9.28
N ARG A 337 -20.48 34.03 9.03
CA ARG A 337 -21.84 34.52 8.85
C ARG A 337 -22.49 34.11 7.53
N ARG A 338 -21.74 33.54 6.59
CA ARG A 338 -22.21 33.18 5.24
C ARG A 338 -22.29 31.68 5.01
N PHE A 339 -21.43 30.93 5.69
CA PHE A 339 -21.38 29.50 5.60
C PHE A 339 -22.19 28.81 6.70
N GLN A 340 -22.84 27.70 6.33
CA GLN A 340 -23.54 26.82 7.26
C GLN A 340 -22.86 25.46 7.27
N PRO A 341 -22.25 25.05 8.40
CA PRO A 341 -21.64 23.73 8.51
C PRO A 341 -22.70 22.62 8.47
N ILE A 342 -22.38 21.56 7.74
CA ILE A 342 -23.11 20.30 7.66
C ILE A 342 -22.11 19.19 7.93
N GLN A 343 -22.33 18.42 8.97
CA GLN A 343 -21.45 17.29 9.28
C GLN A 343 -21.76 16.11 8.39
N VAL A 344 -20.72 15.53 7.78
CA VAL A 344 -20.75 14.29 7.01
C VAL A 344 -19.96 13.27 7.82
N GLY A 345 -20.68 12.36 8.47
CA GLY A 345 -20.07 11.31 9.29
C GLY A 345 -19.62 10.10 8.46
N GLU A 346 -18.80 9.28 9.08
CA GLU A 346 -18.43 7.97 8.55
C GLU A 346 -19.67 7.08 8.41
N PRO A 347 -19.90 6.40 7.27
CA PRO A 347 -21.00 5.47 7.11
C PRO A 347 -20.79 4.22 7.95
N THR A 348 -21.87 3.55 8.32
CA THR A 348 -21.78 2.24 8.99
C THR A 348 -21.29 1.16 8.01
N VAL A 349 -20.78 0.05 8.54
CA VAL A 349 -20.37 -1.11 7.72
C VAL A 349 -21.50 -1.57 6.79
N ALA A 350 -22.74 -1.61 7.29
CA ALA A 350 -23.90 -2.00 6.48
C ALA A 350 -24.13 -1.05 5.29
N HIS A 351 -24.12 0.26 5.52
CA HIS A 351 -24.22 1.24 4.43
C HIS A 351 -23.03 1.19 3.48
N THR A 352 -21.83 0.91 3.99
CA THR A 352 -20.64 0.74 3.16
C THR A 352 -20.80 -0.45 2.21
N ILE A 353 -21.34 -1.58 2.66
CA ILE A 353 -21.63 -2.73 1.81
C ILE A 353 -22.61 -2.36 0.68
N GLU A 354 -23.65 -1.57 0.99
CA GLU A 354 -24.59 -1.08 -0.04
C GLU A 354 -23.90 -0.16 -1.06
N ILE A 355 -23.02 0.73 -0.60
CA ILE A 355 -22.21 1.60 -1.46
C ILE A 355 -21.32 0.75 -2.38
N LEU A 356 -20.62 -0.23 -1.85
CA LEU A 356 -19.76 -1.13 -2.61
C LEU A 356 -20.56 -1.93 -3.65
N LYS A 357 -21.76 -2.42 -3.31
CA LYS A 357 -22.66 -3.08 -4.25
C LYS A 357 -23.07 -2.15 -5.41
N GLY A 358 -23.31 -0.87 -5.12
CA GLY A 358 -23.63 0.12 -6.15
C GLY A 358 -22.45 0.48 -7.06
N LEU A 359 -21.22 0.34 -6.56
CA LEU A 359 -19.99 0.63 -7.31
C LEU A 359 -19.45 -0.59 -8.08
N ARG A 360 -19.86 -1.81 -7.69
CA ARG A 360 -19.35 -3.09 -8.20
C ARG A 360 -19.22 -3.14 -9.71
N ASP A 361 -20.30 -2.88 -10.43
CA ASP A 361 -20.36 -3.01 -11.89
C ASP A 361 -19.31 -2.15 -12.60
N ARG A 362 -18.97 -1.00 -12.03
CA ARG A 362 -17.93 -0.10 -12.57
C ARG A 362 -16.53 -0.63 -12.36
N TYR A 363 -16.23 -1.17 -11.15
CA TYR A 363 -14.94 -1.78 -10.86
C TYR A 363 -14.75 -3.08 -11.64
N GLU A 364 -15.80 -3.90 -11.76
CA GLU A 364 -15.80 -5.09 -12.61
C GLU A 364 -15.51 -4.77 -14.07
N ALA A 365 -16.16 -3.74 -14.61
CA ALA A 365 -15.93 -3.28 -15.99
C ALA A 365 -14.51 -2.71 -16.18
N HIS A 366 -13.99 -1.97 -15.19
CA HIS A 366 -12.64 -1.38 -15.26
C HIS A 366 -11.53 -2.43 -15.22
N HIS A 367 -11.63 -3.37 -14.29
CA HIS A 367 -10.60 -4.40 -14.10
C HIS A 367 -10.85 -5.66 -14.93
N ARG A 368 -12.04 -5.80 -15.53
CA ARG A 368 -12.50 -6.99 -16.28
C ARG A 368 -12.45 -8.26 -15.43
N ILE A 369 -13.05 -8.18 -14.26
CA ILE A 369 -13.15 -9.22 -13.23
C ILE A 369 -14.57 -9.32 -12.75
N THR A 370 -14.90 -10.35 -11.96
CA THR A 370 -16.15 -10.44 -11.19
C THR A 370 -15.83 -10.30 -9.71
N ILE A 371 -16.67 -9.59 -8.95
CA ILE A 371 -16.50 -9.37 -7.52
C ILE A 371 -17.67 -10.05 -6.80
N THR A 372 -17.37 -10.98 -5.91
CA THR A 372 -18.40 -11.71 -5.14
C THR A 372 -19.05 -10.81 -4.09
N ASP A 373 -20.27 -11.16 -3.67
CA ASP A 373 -20.92 -10.46 -2.55
C ASP A 373 -20.15 -10.64 -1.24
N ASP A 374 -19.51 -11.80 -1.06
CA ASP A 374 -18.69 -12.10 0.13
C ASP A 374 -17.43 -11.23 0.16
N ALA A 375 -16.81 -10.95 -0.99
CA ALA A 375 -15.70 -10.00 -1.09
C ALA A 375 -16.09 -8.58 -0.67
N LEU A 376 -17.30 -8.11 -1.06
CA LEU A 376 -17.79 -6.78 -0.67
C LEU A 376 -18.04 -6.70 0.84
N VAL A 377 -18.64 -7.73 1.42
CA VAL A 377 -18.87 -7.83 2.87
C VAL A 377 -17.55 -7.87 3.62
N SER A 378 -16.60 -8.68 3.14
CA SER A 378 -15.27 -8.81 3.73
C SER A 378 -14.49 -7.49 3.61
N ALA A 379 -14.50 -6.82 2.46
CA ALA A 379 -13.84 -5.53 2.27
C ALA A 379 -14.33 -4.48 3.28
N ALA A 380 -15.65 -4.34 3.46
CA ALA A 380 -16.21 -3.39 4.41
C ALA A 380 -15.87 -3.74 5.87
N THR A 381 -16.01 -5.02 6.23
CA THR A 381 -15.83 -5.49 7.62
C THR A 381 -14.36 -5.49 8.03
N LEU A 382 -13.49 -5.98 7.13
CA LEU A 382 -12.05 -6.04 7.39
C LEU A 382 -11.42 -4.65 7.36
N ALA A 383 -11.85 -3.76 6.45
CA ALA A 383 -11.38 -2.37 6.43
C ALA A 383 -11.75 -1.65 7.73
N ASP A 384 -12.98 -1.79 8.21
CA ASP A 384 -13.43 -1.16 9.46
C ASP A 384 -12.60 -1.64 10.65
N ARG A 385 -12.32 -2.94 10.72
CA ARG A 385 -11.64 -3.57 11.84
C ARG A 385 -10.12 -3.33 11.85
N TYR A 386 -9.48 -3.33 10.67
CA TYR A 386 -8.01 -3.40 10.58
C TYR A 386 -7.36 -2.12 10.06
N ILE A 387 -8.09 -1.24 9.38
CA ILE A 387 -7.55 0.03 8.88
C ILE A 387 -8.09 1.16 9.76
N SER A 388 -7.26 1.63 10.70
CA SER A 388 -7.65 2.66 11.67
C SER A 388 -7.23 4.09 11.29
N ASP A 389 -6.35 4.24 10.29
CA ASP A 389 -5.82 5.52 9.85
C ASP A 389 -6.64 6.19 8.73
N ARG A 390 -7.64 5.50 8.20
CA ARG A 390 -8.57 5.96 7.16
C ARG A 390 -10.01 5.66 7.54
N TYR A 391 -10.95 6.29 6.83
CA TYR A 391 -12.38 6.20 7.11
C TYR A 391 -13.15 5.46 6.01
N LEU A 392 -14.26 4.82 6.38
CA LEU A 392 -15.21 4.27 5.43
C LEU A 392 -15.93 5.42 4.67
N PRO A 393 -16.34 5.23 3.40
CA PRO A 393 -16.20 4.01 2.60
C PRO A 393 -14.85 3.88 1.86
N ASP A 394 -14.04 4.92 1.84
CA ASP A 394 -12.84 5.05 1.00
C ASP A 394 -11.87 3.88 1.19
N LYS A 395 -11.53 3.54 2.45
CA LYS A 395 -10.65 2.41 2.77
C LYS A 395 -11.16 1.04 2.27
N ALA A 396 -12.48 0.86 2.18
CA ALA A 396 -13.06 -0.37 1.67
C ALA A 396 -13.11 -0.39 0.13
N ILE A 397 -13.33 0.77 -0.48
CA ILE A 397 -13.26 0.97 -1.94
C ILE A 397 -11.83 0.69 -2.41
N ASP A 398 -10.82 1.25 -1.74
CA ASP A 398 -9.41 1.04 -2.06
C ASP A 398 -9.03 -0.45 -2.00
N LEU A 399 -9.54 -1.22 -1.02
CA LEU A 399 -9.29 -2.66 -0.95
C LEU A 399 -9.82 -3.41 -2.17
N ILE A 400 -11.03 -3.07 -2.63
CA ILE A 400 -11.63 -3.69 -3.81
C ILE A 400 -10.87 -3.29 -5.07
N ASP A 401 -10.52 -2.03 -5.21
CA ASP A 401 -9.78 -1.51 -6.37
C ASP A 401 -8.40 -2.17 -6.48
N GLU A 402 -7.68 -2.28 -5.36
CA GLU A 402 -6.36 -2.94 -5.36
C GLU A 402 -6.46 -4.45 -5.57
N ALA A 403 -7.45 -5.13 -4.99
CA ALA A 403 -7.69 -6.55 -5.25
C ALA A 403 -7.98 -6.80 -6.73
N GLY A 404 -8.83 -5.96 -7.33
CA GLY A 404 -9.13 -5.99 -8.76
C GLY A 404 -7.91 -5.73 -9.64
N ALA A 405 -7.12 -4.71 -9.30
CA ALA A 405 -5.87 -4.39 -10.00
C ALA A 405 -4.86 -5.54 -9.92
N ARG A 406 -4.71 -6.16 -8.73
CA ARG A 406 -3.82 -7.29 -8.50
C ARG A 406 -4.22 -8.53 -9.30
N MET A 407 -5.52 -8.86 -9.32
CA MET A 407 -6.04 -9.96 -10.13
C MET A 407 -5.82 -9.72 -11.62
N ARG A 408 -6.02 -8.49 -12.08
CA ARG A 408 -5.73 -8.11 -13.47
C ARG A 408 -4.24 -8.27 -13.81
N ILE A 409 -3.33 -7.81 -12.92
CA ILE A 409 -1.88 -7.97 -13.11
C ILE A 409 -1.49 -9.46 -13.10
N ARG A 410 -2.02 -10.25 -12.15
CA ARG A 410 -1.77 -11.70 -12.06
C ARG A 410 -2.16 -12.41 -13.37
N ARG A 411 -3.29 -12.03 -13.95
CA ARG A 411 -3.76 -12.52 -15.23
C ARG A 411 -2.85 -12.12 -16.41
N MET A 412 -2.31 -10.89 -16.38
CA MET A 412 -1.42 -10.38 -17.43
C MET A 412 0.03 -10.89 -17.28
N THR A 413 0.38 -11.43 -16.13
CA THR A 413 1.73 -11.94 -15.85
C THR A 413 1.83 -13.37 -16.34
N ALA A 414 2.83 -13.62 -17.19
CA ALA A 414 3.08 -14.97 -17.74
C ALA A 414 3.27 -15.99 -16.60
N PRO A 415 2.67 -17.19 -16.72
CA PRO A 415 2.82 -18.26 -15.73
C PRO A 415 4.29 -18.60 -15.47
N PRO A 416 4.63 -19.11 -14.27
CA PRO A 416 6.00 -19.51 -13.93
C PRO A 416 6.63 -20.45 -14.97
N ASP A 417 5.84 -21.37 -15.51
CA ASP A 417 6.26 -22.31 -16.55
C ASP A 417 6.85 -21.60 -17.78
N LEU A 418 6.28 -20.47 -18.19
CA LEU A 418 6.79 -19.71 -19.33
C LEU A 418 8.13 -19.02 -19.02
N ARG A 419 8.35 -18.61 -17.77
CA ARG A 419 9.64 -18.07 -17.32
C ARG A 419 10.71 -19.16 -17.29
N ASP A 420 10.37 -20.35 -16.83
CA ASP A 420 11.27 -21.50 -16.84
C ASP A 420 11.70 -21.86 -18.27
N PHE A 421 10.82 -21.73 -19.27
CA PHE A 421 11.19 -21.88 -20.66
C PHE A 421 12.17 -20.79 -21.12
N ASP A 422 12.02 -19.54 -20.66
CA ASP A 422 12.96 -18.48 -21.01
C ASP A 422 14.35 -18.70 -20.40
N GLU A 423 14.41 -19.18 -19.14
CA GLU A 423 15.69 -19.54 -18.50
C GLU A 423 16.39 -20.70 -19.22
N LYS A 424 15.64 -21.76 -19.56
CA LYS A 424 16.15 -22.89 -20.31
C LYS A 424 16.64 -22.48 -21.71
N LEU A 425 15.89 -21.63 -22.40
CA LEU A 425 16.28 -21.06 -23.68
C LEU A 425 17.57 -20.23 -23.58
N ALA A 426 17.68 -19.40 -22.54
CA ALA A 426 18.89 -18.61 -22.29
C ALA A 426 20.10 -19.49 -21.98
N GLY A 427 19.89 -20.61 -21.27
CA GLY A 427 20.93 -21.64 -21.04
C GLY A 427 21.39 -22.28 -22.34
N VAL A 428 20.45 -22.85 -23.12
CA VAL A 428 20.76 -23.53 -24.39
C VAL A 428 21.43 -22.59 -25.39
N ARG A 429 21.07 -21.30 -25.40
CA ARG A 429 21.73 -20.30 -26.27
C ARG A 429 23.17 -20.05 -25.87
N ARG A 430 23.46 -19.93 -24.56
CA ARG A 430 24.82 -19.77 -24.03
C ARG A 430 25.67 -20.99 -24.35
N ASP A 431 25.12 -22.20 -24.14
CA ASP A 431 25.83 -23.45 -24.45
C ASP A 431 26.09 -23.60 -25.94
N LYS A 432 25.14 -23.16 -26.78
CA LYS A 432 25.31 -23.16 -28.27
C LYS A 432 26.42 -22.19 -28.70
N GLU A 433 26.46 -20.97 -28.15
CA GLU A 433 27.54 -20.01 -28.42
C GLU A 433 28.90 -20.57 -27.98
N SER A 434 28.97 -21.15 -26.79
CA SER A 434 30.18 -21.78 -26.27
C SER A 434 30.66 -22.97 -27.15
N ALA A 435 29.73 -23.77 -27.69
CA ALA A 435 30.05 -24.87 -28.60
C ALA A 435 30.54 -24.36 -29.98
N ILE A 436 30.00 -23.24 -30.47
CA ILE A 436 30.48 -22.58 -31.69
C ILE A 436 31.90 -22.05 -31.53
N ASP A 437 32.17 -21.38 -30.39
CA ASP A 437 33.51 -20.85 -30.07
C ASP A 437 34.55 -21.97 -29.92
N ALA A 438 34.11 -23.12 -29.39
CA ALA A 438 34.95 -24.33 -29.29
C ALA A 438 35.09 -25.11 -30.61
N GLN A 439 34.45 -24.65 -31.71
CA GLN A 439 34.39 -25.32 -33.04
C GLN A 439 33.76 -26.72 -33.00
N ASP A 440 32.93 -27.02 -32.00
CA ASP A 440 32.16 -28.27 -31.89
C ASP A 440 30.81 -28.13 -32.63
N PHE A 441 30.85 -28.26 -33.95
CA PHE A 441 29.68 -28.04 -34.79
C PHE A 441 28.60 -29.12 -34.62
N GLU A 442 28.96 -30.31 -34.19
CA GLU A 442 28.01 -31.41 -33.96
C GLU A 442 27.15 -31.12 -32.73
N LYS A 443 27.77 -30.66 -31.63
CA LYS A 443 27.10 -30.23 -30.41
C LYS A 443 26.28 -28.94 -30.63
N ALA A 444 26.79 -27.99 -31.40
CA ALA A 444 26.08 -26.79 -31.76
C ALA A 444 24.80 -27.06 -32.58
N ALA A 445 24.85 -28.07 -33.50
CA ALA A 445 23.68 -28.51 -34.25
C ALA A 445 22.61 -29.17 -33.36
N ALA A 446 23.02 -30.05 -32.45
CA ALA A 446 22.11 -30.66 -31.47
C ALA A 446 21.45 -29.62 -30.55
N LEU A 447 22.21 -28.63 -30.07
CA LEU A 447 21.68 -27.53 -29.24
C LEU A 447 20.72 -26.61 -30.03
N ARG A 448 20.95 -26.40 -31.34
CA ARG A 448 20.03 -25.68 -32.21
C ARG A 448 18.68 -26.39 -32.37
N ASP A 449 18.69 -27.71 -32.51
CA ASP A 449 17.47 -28.50 -32.59
C ASP A 449 16.70 -28.45 -31.25
N THR A 450 17.42 -28.50 -30.15
CA THR A 450 16.85 -28.34 -28.81
C THR A 450 16.24 -26.94 -28.60
N GLU A 451 16.92 -25.89 -29.04
CA GLU A 451 16.40 -24.51 -29.03
C GLU A 451 15.10 -24.40 -29.84
N LYS A 452 15.06 -24.99 -31.02
CA LYS A 452 13.86 -24.99 -31.87
C LYS A 452 12.68 -25.73 -31.25
N GLN A 453 12.93 -26.86 -30.59
CA GLN A 453 11.89 -27.61 -29.86
C GLN A 453 11.36 -26.81 -28.66
N LEU A 454 12.25 -26.20 -27.91
CA LEU A 454 11.84 -25.36 -26.76
C LEU A 454 11.04 -24.13 -27.20
N LEU A 455 11.43 -23.48 -28.31
CA LEU A 455 10.68 -22.37 -28.89
C LEU A 455 9.28 -22.79 -29.37
N ALA A 456 9.17 -23.96 -30.00
CA ALA A 456 7.89 -24.49 -30.44
C ALA A 456 6.98 -24.77 -29.23
N ARG A 457 7.48 -25.43 -28.18
CA ARG A 457 6.73 -25.69 -26.92
C ARG A 457 6.35 -24.42 -26.22
N LYS A 458 7.26 -23.44 -26.14
CA LYS A 458 6.94 -22.12 -25.58
C LYS A 458 5.81 -21.45 -26.36
N SER A 459 5.88 -21.41 -27.68
CA SER A 459 4.85 -20.81 -28.55
C SER A 459 3.49 -21.52 -28.43
N GLU A 460 3.48 -22.83 -28.28
CA GLU A 460 2.26 -23.61 -28.05
C GLU A 460 1.66 -23.32 -26.68
N ARG A 461 2.51 -23.22 -25.64
CA ARG A 461 2.06 -22.88 -24.29
C ARG A 461 1.61 -21.42 -24.17
N GLU A 462 2.28 -20.47 -24.85
CA GLU A 462 1.82 -19.08 -24.96
C GLU A 462 0.46 -18.94 -25.66
N LYS A 463 0.24 -19.73 -26.73
CA LYS A 463 -1.06 -19.76 -27.38
C LYS A 463 -2.13 -20.35 -26.46
N ALA A 464 -1.86 -21.48 -25.83
CA ALA A 464 -2.78 -22.10 -24.89
C ALA A 464 -3.11 -21.15 -23.72
N TRP A 465 -2.13 -20.39 -23.22
CA TRP A 465 -2.35 -19.38 -22.19
C TRP A 465 -3.19 -18.19 -22.71
N LYS A 466 -2.90 -17.69 -23.91
CA LYS A 466 -3.68 -16.59 -24.52
C LYS A 466 -5.11 -17.00 -24.87
N ASP A 467 -5.30 -18.22 -25.37
CA ASP A 467 -6.60 -18.74 -25.75
C ASP A 467 -7.41 -19.22 -24.52
N GLY A 468 -6.76 -19.75 -23.47
CA GLY A 468 -7.41 -20.18 -22.23
C GLY A 468 -7.74 -19.06 -21.26
N ASP A 469 -7.06 -17.92 -21.35
CA ASP A 469 -7.22 -16.80 -20.41
C ASP A 469 -8.34 -15.81 -20.84
N LEU A 470 -8.82 -15.92 -22.07
CA LEU A 470 -9.90 -15.06 -22.58
C LEU A 470 -11.30 -15.48 -22.07
N ASP A 471 -11.47 -16.73 -21.62
CA ASP A 471 -12.74 -17.27 -21.18
C ASP A 471 -12.88 -17.45 -19.64
N VAL A 472 -11.78 -17.33 -18.86
CA VAL A 472 -11.82 -17.40 -17.39
C VAL A 472 -12.00 -16.00 -16.84
N ILE A 473 -13.22 -15.66 -16.43
CA ILE A 473 -13.50 -14.47 -15.64
C ILE A 473 -12.81 -14.67 -14.29
N SER A 474 -11.80 -13.84 -14.02
CA SER A 474 -11.12 -13.85 -12.72
C SER A 474 -12.08 -13.30 -11.66
N GLU A 475 -12.34 -14.08 -10.64
CA GLU A 475 -13.24 -13.74 -9.54
C GLU A 475 -12.44 -13.25 -8.34
N VAL A 476 -12.87 -12.13 -7.76
CA VAL A 476 -12.34 -11.62 -6.49
C VAL A 476 -13.28 -12.06 -5.40
N ASP A 477 -12.78 -12.90 -4.51
CA ASP A 477 -13.47 -13.39 -3.32
C ASP A 477 -12.91 -12.76 -2.03
N ASP A 478 -13.36 -13.22 -0.88
CA ASP A 478 -12.93 -12.76 0.43
C ASP A 478 -11.45 -13.05 0.71
N GLU A 479 -10.88 -14.10 0.11
CA GLU A 479 -9.48 -14.48 0.30
C GLU A 479 -8.54 -13.46 -0.35
N GLN A 480 -8.83 -12.98 -1.57
CA GLN A 480 -8.05 -11.94 -2.22
C GLN A 480 -8.13 -10.60 -1.47
N ILE A 481 -9.30 -10.24 -0.93
CA ILE A 481 -9.45 -9.05 -0.10
C ILE A 481 -8.58 -9.17 1.16
N ALA A 482 -8.61 -10.32 1.82
CA ALA A 482 -7.79 -10.59 2.98
C ALA A 482 -6.28 -10.55 2.66
N GLU A 483 -5.87 -11.05 1.50
CA GLU A 483 -4.48 -11.02 1.04
C GLU A 483 -3.98 -9.58 0.81
N VAL A 484 -4.80 -8.71 0.20
CA VAL A 484 -4.45 -7.28 0.03
C VAL A 484 -4.30 -6.60 1.38
N LEU A 485 -5.27 -6.81 2.27
CA LEU A 485 -5.22 -6.24 3.61
C LEU A 485 -4.00 -6.72 4.41
N ALA A 486 -3.62 -8.00 4.27
CA ALA A 486 -2.42 -8.55 4.89
C ALA A 486 -1.15 -7.84 4.41
N ASN A 487 -1.06 -7.49 3.12
CA ASN A 487 0.06 -6.75 2.58
C ASN A 487 0.12 -5.29 3.10
N TRP A 488 -1.03 -4.65 3.30
CA TRP A 488 -1.07 -3.28 3.81
C TRP A 488 -0.72 -3.19 5.30
N THR A 489 -1.25 -4.12 6.07
CA THR A 489 -1.14 -4.09 7.54
C THR A 489 0.05 -4.89 8.07
N GLY A 490 0.63 -5.77 7.24
CA GLY A 490 1.64 -6.74 7.65
C GLY A 490 1.08 -7.89 8.47
N ILE A 491 -0.24 -7.99 8.63
CA ILE A 491 -0.90 -9.04 9.41
C ILE A 491 -1.34 -10.15 8.47
N PRO A 492 -1.04 -11.40 8.75
CA PRO A 492 -1.57 -12.51 7.99
C PRO A 492 -3.08 -12.67 8.25
N VAL A 493 -3.92 -11.89 7.53
CA VAL A 493 -5.38 -11.81 7.72
C VAL A 493 -6.11 -13.07 7.22
N PHE A 494 -5.52 -13.80 6.27
CA PHE A 494 -6.07 -15.05 5.75
C PHE A 494 -6.09 -16.22 6.77
N LYS A 495 -5.57 -16.00 8.00
CA LYS A 495 -5.57 -16.98 9.08
C LYS A 495 -6.75 -16.81 10.06
N LEU A 496 -7.77 -16.05 9.71
CA LEU A 496 -9.00 -15.90 10.52
C LEU A 496 -10.02 -17.03 10.33
N THR A 497 -9.69 -18.02 9.51
CA THR A 497 -10.50 -19.21 9.24
C THR A 497 -10.22 -20.32 10.25
N GLU A 498 -10.74 -21.53 10.02
CA GLU A 498 -10.60 -22.72 10.89
C GLU A 498 -9.16 -23.01 11.36
N GLU A 499 -8.14 -22.62 10.59
CA GLU A 499 -6.73 -22.77 10.96
C GLU A 499 -6.33 -21.87 12.15
N GLU A 500 -6.90 -20.67 12.31
CA GLU A 500 -6.59 -19.83 13.47
C GLU A 500 -7.10 -20.43 14.77
N THR A 501 -8.29 -21.01 14.74
CA THR A 501 -8.86 -21.71 15.90
C THR A 501 -7.95 -22.86 16.33
N THR A 502 -7.49 -23.66 15.37
CA THR A 502 -6.57 -24.78 15.63
C THR A 502 -5.21 -24.28 16.16
N ARG A 503 -4.70 -23.18 15.62
CA ARG A 503 -3.45 -22.57 16.06
C ARG A 503 -3.56 -22.00 17.48
N LEU A 504 -4.66 -21.32 17.81
CA LEU A 504 -4.92 -20.81 19.15
C LEU A 504 -5.07 -21.95 20.20
N LEU A 505 -5.59 -23.10 19.80
CA LEU A 505 -5.62 -24.28 20.67
C LEU A 505 -4.23 -24.81 20.97
N LYS A 506 -3.30 -24.76 20.04
CA LYS A 506 -1.89 -25.16 20.19
C LYS A 506 -0.97 -24.06 20.72
N MET A 507 -1.51 -22.90 21.11
CA MET A 507 -0.74 -21.73 21.53
C MET A 507 0.23 -22.05 22.67
N GLU A 508 -0.19 -22.86 23.64
CA GLU A 508 0.66 -23.26 24.78
C GLU A 508 1.90 -24.04 24.31
N GLU A 509 1.70 -25.00 23.40
CA GLU A 509 2.81 -25.80 22.82
C GLU A 509 3.80 -24.92 22.03
N GLU A 510 3.28 -23.97 21.24
CA GLU A 510 4.12 -23.07 20.46
C GLU A 510 4.93 -22.12 21.36
N LEU A 511 4.31 -21.57 22.41
CA LEU A 511 5.02 -20.72 23.35
C LEU A 511 6.09 -21.50 24.14
N HIS A 512 5.84 -22.76 24.49
CA HIS A 512 6.82 -23.63 25.17
C HIS A 512 8.04 -24.00 24.31
N LYS A 513 7.98 -23.83 22.99
CA LYS A 513 9.20 -23.98 22.16
C LYS A 513 10.28 -22.95 22.48
N ARG A 514 9.88 -21.78 22.99
CA ARG A 514 10.82 -20.69 23.38
C ARG A 514 10.89 -20.46 24.87
N ILE A 515 9.81 -20.75 25.60
CA ILE A 515 9.72 -20.53 27.05
C ILE A 515 9.78 -21.85 27.75
N ILE A 516 10.80 -22.01 28.56
CA ILE A 516 11.05 -23.23 29.36
C ILE A 516 10.44 -23.03 30.75
N GLY A 517 9.70 -24.02 31.21
CA GLY A 517 8.94 -23.91 32.45
C GLY A 517 7.81 -22.86 32.33
N GLN A 518 7.45 -22.25 33.44
CA GLN A 518 6.43 -21.18 33.52
C GLN A 518 5.04 -21.61 33.02
N ASP A 519 4.67 -22.89 33.16
CA ASP A 519 3.42 -23.46 32.60
C ASP A 519 2.18 -22.69 32.99
N GLN A 520 2.11 -22.23 34.24
CA GLN A 520 0.96 -21.48 34.75
C GLN A 520 0.87 -20.08 34.09
N ALA A 521 2.00 -19.45 33.82
CA ALA A 521 2.07 -18.16 33.15
C ALA A 521 1.64 -18.26 31.68
N VAL A 522 2.18 -19.23 30.96
CA VAL A 522 1.82 -19.52 29.56
C VAL A 522 0.34 -19.85 29.43
N LYS A 523 -0.19 -20.70 30.34
CA LYS A 523 -1.60 -21.09 30.37
C LYS A 523 -2.53 -19.89 30.63
N ALA A 524 -2.21 -19.03 31.59
CA ALA A 524 -2.99 -17.84 31.93
C ALA A 524 -3.09 -16.87 30.74
N VAL A 525 -1.95 -16.57 30.09
CA VAL A 525 -1.89 -15.70 28.91
C VAL A 525 -2.68 -16.32 27.76
N SER A 526 -2.48 -17.60 27.48
CA SER A 526 -3.16 -18.31 26.38
C SER A 526 -4.69 -18.32 26.57
N GLN A 527 -5.16 -18.55 27.78
CA GLN A 527 -6.60 -18.52 28.10
C GLN A 527 -7.20 -17.13 27.92
N ALA A 528 -6.50 -16.08 28.36
CA ALA A 528 -6.98 -14.70 28.22
C ALA A 528 -7.03 -14.28 26.73
N ILE A 529 -6.04 -14.62 25.94
CA ILE A 529 -6.02 -14.35 24.49
C ILE A 529 -7.13 -15.15 23.77
N ARG A 530 -7.32 -16.43 24.06
CA ARG A 530 -8.42 -17.23 23.50
C ARG A 530 -9.79 -16.62 23.83
N ARG A 531 -10.01 -16.15 25.06
CA ARG A 531 -11.24 -15.47 25.48
C ARG A 531 -11.51 -14.21 24.67
N THR A 532 -10.49 -13.41 24.41
CA THR A 532 -10.60 -12.19 23.62
C THR A 532 -10.89 -12.51 22.15
N ARG A 533 -10.19 -13.48 21.58
CA ARG A 533 -10.40 -13.90 20.18
C ARG A 533 -11.76 -14.57 19.96
N ALA A 534 -12.30 -15.22 20.95
CA ALA A 534 -13.66 -15.76 20.92
C ALA A 534 -14.78 -14.69 21.00
N GLY A 535 -14.42 -13.39 21.05
CA GLY A 535 -15.39 -12.30 21.10
C GLY A 535 -16.10 -12.11 22.44
N LEU A 536 -15.59 -12.71 23.51
CA LEU A 536 -16.20 -12.65 24.85
C LEU A 536 -15.72 -11.45 25.68
N LYS A 537 -14.90 -10.57 25.09
CA LYS A 537 -14.38 -9.35 25.73
C LYS A 537 -15.03 -8.09 25.13
N ASP A 538 -15.08 -7.02 25.89
CA ASP A 538 -15.53 -5.70 25.40
C ASP A 538 -14.65 -5.24 24.20
N PRO A 539 -15.24 -5.00 23.03
CA PRO A 539 -14.51 -4.62 21.82
C PRO A 539 -13.82 -3.24 21.91
N LYS A 540 -14.16 -2.47 22.94
CA LYS A 540 -13.52 -1.17 23.18
C LYS A 540 -12.16 -1.28 23.85
N ARG A 541 -11.88 -2.38 24.53
CA ARG A 541 -10.63 -2.58 25.28
C ARG A 541 -9.52 -3.17 24.43
N PRO A 542 -8.23 -3.01 24.81
CA PRO A 542 -7.11 -3.70 24.18
C PRO A 542 -7.31 -5.21 24.11
N SER A 543 -6.71 -5.86 23.12
CA SER A 543 -6.82 -7.32 22.91
C SER A 543 -6.35 -8.15 24.11
N GLY A 544 -5.46 -7.62 24.94
CA GLY A 544 -5.03 -8.22 26.19
C GLY A 544 -4.32 -7.19 27.06
N SER A 545 -4.42 -7.32 28.40
CA SER A 545 -3.68 -6.49 29.34
C SER A 545 -3.20 -7.34 30.51
N PHE A 546 -1.87 -7.42 30.70
CA PHE A 546 -1.22 -8.32 31.64
C PHE A 546 -0.20 -7.61 32.50
N ILE A 547 -0.09 -8.01 33.77
CA ILE A 547 1.09 -7.69 34.60
C ILE A 547 1.90 -8.98 34.78
N PHE A 548 3.14 -8.97 34.29
CA PHE A 548 4.12 -10.04 34.48
C PHE A 548 4.97 -9.72 35.70
N ALA A 549 4.67 -10.35 36.82
CA ALA A 549 5.37 -10.14 38.07
C ALA A 549 6.29 -11.32 38.39
N GLY A 550 7.50 -11.04 38.86
CA GLY A 550 8.46 -12.08 39.24
C GLY A 550 9.91 -11.63 39.22
N PRO A 551 10.84 -12.49 39.61
CA PRO A 551 12.27 -12.19 39.64
C PRO A 551 12.85 -11.76 38.30
N SER A 552 14.03 -11.13 38.32
CA SER A 552 14.72 -10.81 37.06
C SER A 552 15.21 -12.09 36.38
N GLY A 553 15.26 -12.11 35.04
CA GLY A 553 15.85 -13.22 34.28
C GLY A 553 15.07 -14.54 34.25
N VAL A 554 13.76 -14.54 34.58
CA VAL A 554 12.89 -15.72 34.54
C VAL A 554 12.07 -15.88 33.23
N GLY A 555 12.28 -14.98 32.25
CA GLY A 555 11.63 -15.10 30.93
C GLY A 555 10.49 -14.14 30.68
N LYS A 556 10.19 -13.13 31.52
CA LYS A 556 9.08 -12.18 31.31
C LYS A 556 9.12 -11.50 29.93
N THR A 557 10.25 -10.90 29.58
CA THR A 557 10.43 -10.21 28.28
C THR A 557 10.44 -11.20 27.12
N GLU A 558 10.98 -12.41 27.32
CA GLU A 558 11.02 -13.44 26.29
C GLU A 558 9.62 -13.99 25.98
N LEU A 559 8.76 -14.17 26.98
CA LEU A 559 7.35 -14.52 26.74
C LEU A 559 6.63 -13.44 25.96
N THR A 560 6.94 -12.16 26.21
CA THR A 560 6.36 -11.05 25.47
C THR A 560 6.77 -11.07 23.99
N LYS A 561 8.04 -11.40 23.71
CA LYS A 561 8.56 -11.57 22.34
C LYS A 561 7.92 -12.77 21.64
N ALA A 562 7.86 -13.91 22.31
CA ALA A 562 7.20 -15.10 21.79
C ALA A 562 5.70 -14.86 21.50
N LEU A 563 5.05 -14.05 22.34
CA LEU A 563 3.68 -13.63 22.14
C LEU A 563 3.50 -12.73 20.89
N ALA A 564 4.43 -11.80 20.66
CA ALA A 564 4.42 -10.93 19.47
C ALA A 564 4.59 -11.76 18.19
N GLU A 565 5.56 -12.66 18.17
CA GLU A 565 5.80 -13.58 17.05
C GLU A 565 4.60 -14.51 16.80
N PHE A 566 4.01 -15.05 17.86
CA PHE A 566 2.84 -15.94 17.73
C PHE A 566 1.61 -15.21 17.18
N LEU A 567 1.28 -14.03 17.74
CA LEU A 567 0.06 -13.29 17.39
C LEU A 567 0.18 -12.56 16.05
N PHE A 568 1.32 -11.96 15.78
CA PHE A 568 1.51 -11.03 14.66
C PHE A 568 2.51 -11.54 13.61
N GLY A 569 3.18 -12.67 13.86
CA GLY A 569 4.07 -13.32 12.91
C GLY A 569 5.47 -12.72 12.84
N ASP A 570 5.76 -11.69 13.65
CA ASP A 570 7.03 -10.98 13.67
C ASP A 570 7.42 -10.62 15.11
N GLU A 571 8.65 -10.91 15.51
CA GLU A 571 9.20 -10.48 16.81
C GLU A 571 9.31 -8.95 16.91
N ASP A 572 9.51 -8.27 15.76
CA ASP A 572 9.58 -6.81 15.66
C ASP A 572 8.21 -6.11 15.83
N ALA A 573 7.13 -6.87 15.94
CA ALA A 573 5.83 -6.35 16.36
C ALA A 573 5.78 -6.03 17.88
N LEU A 574 6.92 -6.07 18.57
CA LEU A 574 7.06 -5.67 19.96
C LEU A 574 7.49 -4.19 20.06
N ILE A 575 6.67 -3.39 20.75
CA ILE A 575 7.01 -2.02 21.14
C ILE A 575 7.44 -2.03 22.61
N GLN A 576 8.73 -1.97 22.87
CA GLN A 576 9.28 -1.93 24.23
C GLN A 576 9.51 -0.49 24.69
N VAL A 577 9.07 -0.19 25.92
CA VAL A 577 9.22 1.09 26.60
C VAL A 577 9.77 0.82 28.01
N ASP A 578 10.96 1.32 28.31
CA ASP A 578 11.57 1.23 29.64
C ASP A 578 11.06 2.36 30.53
N MET A 579 10.31 2.02 31.56
CA MET A 579 9.75 3.00 32.50
C MET A 579 10.79 3.67 33.40
N GLY A 580 11.98 3.14 33.46
CA GLY A 580 13.12 3.78 34.13
C GLY A 580 13.49 5.14 33.51
N GLU A 581 13.22 5.33 32.21
CA GLU A 581 13.45 6.61 31.52
C GLU A 581 12.34 7.64 31.77
N PHE A 582 11.19 7.21 32.30
CA PHE A 582 9.97 8.01 32.45
C PHE A 582 9.56 8.22 33.92
N HIS A 583 10.55 8.40 34.79
CA HIS A 583 10.33 8.61 36.20
C HIS A 583 9.94 10.07 36.56
N ASP A 584 10.22 11.04 35.68
CA ASP A 584 9.90 12.46 35.86
C ASP A 584 8.66 12.88 35.06
N ARG A 585 7.95 13.89 35.55
CA ARG A 585 6.76 14.45 34.89
C ARG A 585 7.04 14.97 33.46
N TYR A 586 8.21 15.57 33.24
CA TYR A 586 8.59 16.07 31.90
C TYR A 586 8.86 14.97 30.93
N THR A 587 9.45 13.86 31.39
CA THR A 587 9.70 12.70 30.51
C THR A 587 8.39 11.96 30.18
N ALA A 588 7.41 11.94 31.08
CA ALA A 588 6.10 11.35 30.82
C ALA A 588 5.39 12.01 29.62
N SER A 589 5.52 13.34 29.47
CA SER A 589 4.92 14.04 28.30
C SER A 589 5.54 13.65 26.96
N ARG A 590 6.79 13.21 26.91
CA ARG A 590 7.44 12.69 25.68
C ARG A 590 6.81 11.38 25.20
N LEU A 591 6.25 10.60 26.11
CA LEU A 591 5.63 9.32 25.77
C LEU A 591 4.32 9.51 24.98
N PHE A 592 3.51 10.50 25.36
CA PHE A 592 2.17 10.75 24.81
C PHE A 592 2.08 12.02 23.96
N GLY A 593 3.13 12.82 23.88
CA GLY A 593 3.19 14.11 23.19
C GLY A 593 3.13 15.30 24.15
N ALA A 594 3.93 16.31 23.88
CA ALA A 594 3.96 17.53 24.67
C ALA A 594 2.73 18.41 24.40
N PRO A 595 2.18 19.11 25.41
CA PRO A 595 1.12 20.09 25.19
C PRO A 595 1.57 21.25 24.29
N PRO A 596 0.63 21.96 23.63
CA PRO A 596 0.93 23.11 22.80
C PRO A 596 1.78 24.16 23.55
N GLY A 597 2.86 24.61 22.94
CA GLY A 597 3.78 25.61 23.49
C GLY A 597 4.97 25.06 24.26
N TYR A 598 5.11 23.76 24.42
CA TYR A 598 6.29 23.12 25.01
C TYR A 598 7.23 22.57 23.92
N VAL A 599 8.53 22.48 24.27
CA VAL A 599 9.56 21.91 23.39
C VAL A 599 9.21 20.44 23.11
N GLY A 600 9.21 20.04 21.83
CA GLY A 600 8.86 18.68 21.39
C GLY A 600 7.39 18.49 20.98
N TYR A 601 6.58 19.55 20.92
CA TYR A 601 5.19 19.48 20.44
C TYR A 601 5.07 18.95 19.01
N GLU A 602 6.00 19.32 18.11
CA GLU A 602 5.99 18.90 16.71
C GLU A 602 6.43 17.43 16.50
N GLU A 603 7.16 16.86 17.43
CA GLU A 603 7.73 15.49 17.32
C GLU A 603 6.69 14.39 17.56
N GLY A 604 5.51 14.72 18.13
CA GLY A 604 4.51 13.73 18.55
C GLY A 604 4.97 12.89 19.75
N GLY A 605 4.09 12.01 20.25
CA GLY A 605 4.44 11.11 21.37
C GLY A 605 5.16 9.85 20.87
N GLN A 606 6.20 9.45 21.59
CA GLN A 606 7.01 8.27 21.19
C GLN A 606 6.19 6.97 21.13
N LEU A 607 5.29 6.76 22.10
CA LEU A 607 4.42 5.59 22.12
C LEU A 607 3.30 5.72 21.09
N THR A 608 2.63 6.87 21.05
CA THR A 608 1.49 7.11 20.17
C THR A 608 1.88 6.99 18.70
N GLU A 609 3.04 7.52 18.29
CA GLU A 609 3.56 7.36 16.93
C GLU A 609 3.94 5.92 16.58
N LYS A 610 4.58 5.18 17.52
CA LYS A 610 4.94 3.78 17.29
C LYS A 610 3.69 2.90 17.12
N VAL A 611 2.67 3.08 17.97
CA VAL A 611 1.41 2.33 17.90
C VAL A 611 0.60 2.74 16.66
N ARG A 612 0.58 4.01 16.30
CA ARG A 612 -0.08 4.47 15.08
C ARG A 612 0.50 3.81 13.81
N ARG A 613 1.83 3.63 13.78
CA ARG A 613 2.53 2.96 12.67
C ARG A 613 2.40 1.43 12.70
N LYS A 614 2.29 0.85 13.90
CA LYS A 614 2.14 -0.60 14.12
C LYS A 614 0.95 -0.85 15.08
N PRO A 615 -0.31 -0.72 14.59
CA PRO A 615 -1.49 -0.86 15.44
C PRO A 615 -1.69 -2.29 15.96
N PHE A 616 -1.09 -3.27 15.30
CA PHE A 616 -1.07 -4.66 15.72
C PHE A 616 0.30 -5.00 16.30
N SER A 617 0.42 -4.78 17.60
CA SER A 617 1.68 -4.94 18.31
C SER A 617 1.47 -5.37 19.76
N VAL A 618 2.51 -5.93 20.33
CA VAL A 618 2.60 -6.11 21.79
C VAL A 618 3.35 -4.91 22.36
N VAL A 619 2.69 -4.17 23.25
CA VAL A 619 3.30 -3.02 23.93
C VAL A 619 3.79 -3.46 25.30
N LEU A 620 5.10 -3.49 25.48
CA LEU A 620 5.75 -3.86 26.72
C LEU A 620 6.20 -2.60 27.48
N PHE A 621 5.62 -2.40 28.65
CA PHE A 621 6.08 -1.42 29.63
C PHE A 621 6.96 -2.12 30.66
N ASP A 622 8.27 -1.98 30.52
CA ASP A 622 9.23 -2.65 31.38
C ASP A 622 9.46 -1.85 32.69
N GLU A 623 9.50 -2.55 33.81
CA GLU A 623 9.69 -1.98 35.17
C GLU A 623 8.64 -0.87 35.52
N ILE A 624 7.35 -1.21 35.32
CA ILE A 624 6.24 -0.25 35.48
C ILE A 624 6.22 0.46 36.85
N GLU A 625 6.75 -0.15 37.90
CA GLU A 625 6.85 0.44 39.24
C GLU A 625 7.75 1.68 39.32
N LYS A 626 8.60 1.91 38.31
CA LYS A 626 9.47 3.11 38.24
C LYS A 626 8.79 4.30 37.55
N ALA A 627 7.64 4.08 36.91
CA ALA A 627 6.94 5.11 36.15
C ALA A 627 6.37 6.22 37.04
N HIS A 628 6.34 7.45 36.50
CA HIS A 628 5.66 8.57 37.15
C HIS A 628 4.15 8.33 37.23
N GLN A 629 3.50 8.87 38.30
CA GLN A 629 2.07 8.67 38.56
C GLN A 629 1.16 9.15 37.42
N ASP A 630 1.53 10.20 36.71
CA ASP A 630 0.76 10.71 35.55
C ASP A 630 0.64 9.71 34.42
N ILE A 631 1.63 8.80 34.25
CA ILE A 631 1.60 7.72 33.24
C ILE A 631 0.47 6.74 33.54
N TYR A 632 0.28 6.35 34.80
CA TYR A 632 -0.83 5.45 35.18
C TYR A 632 -2.19 6.05 34.83
N ASN A 633 -2.37 7.36 35.07
CA ASN A 633 -3.63 8.05 34.76
C ASN A 633 -3.91 8.05 33.25
N THR A 634 -2.88 8.23 32.43
CA THR A 634 -3.02 8.18 30.97
C THR A 634 -3.25 6.76 30.48
N LEU A 635 -2.56 5.76 31.04
CA LEU A 635 -2.77 4.36 30.71
C LEU A 635 -4.16 3.84 31.10
N LEU A 636 -4.83 4.42 32.11
CA LEU A 636 -6.21 4.09 32.41
C LEU A 636 -7.13 4.32 31.22
N GLN A 637 -6.95 5.40 30.47
CA GLN A 637 -7.73 5.68 29.26
C GLN A 637 -7.49 4.60 28.19
N VAL A 638 -6.23 4.16 28.02
CA VAL A 638 -5.91 3.09 27.09
C VAL A 638 -6.57 1.77 27.49
N LEU A 639 -6.49 1.41 28.78
CA LEU A 639 -7.05 0.15 29.29
C LEU A 639 -8.57 0.09 29.29
N GLU A 640 -9.25 1.25 29.38
CA GLU A 640 -10.71 1.35 29.45
C GLU A 640 -11.35 1.55 28.07
N ASP A 641 -10.89 2.58 27.35
CA ASP A 641 -11.46 3.00 26.09
C ASP A 641 -10.71 2.44 24.87
N GLY A 642 -9.55 1.79 25.05
CA GLY A 642 -8.70 1.28 23.98
C GLY A 642 -8.17 2.37 23.04
N ARG A 643 -8.14 3.62 23.50
CA ARG A 643 -7.69 4.76 22.70
C ARG A 643 -6.93 5.76 23.55
N LEU A 644 -6.09 6.55 22.91
CA LEU A 644 -5.34 7.61 23.55
C LEU A 644 -5.26 8.82 22.63
N THR A 645 -5.56 10.00 23.15
CA THR A 645 -5.40 11.25 22.42
C THR A 645 -4.01 11.80 22.68
N ASP A 646 -3.23 12.03 21.62
CA ASP A 646 -1.89 12.59 21.70
C ASP A 646 -1.91 14.12 22.02
N GLY A 647 -0.73 14.69 22.26
CA GLY A 647 -0.57 16.11 22.49
C GLY A 647 -0.99 17.01 21.30
N GLN A 648 -1.15 16.44 20.11
CA GLN A 648 -1.60 17.13 18.89
C GLN A 648 -3.13 17.01 18.67
N GLY A 649 -3.84 16.33 19.58
CA GLY A 649 -5.28 16.10 19.48
C GLY A 649 -5.68 14.90 18.62
N ARG A 650 -4.73 14.08 18.14
CA ARG A 650 -5.01 12.89 17.34
C ARG A 650 -5.34 11.73 18.26
N THR A 651 -6.36 10.97 17.93
CA THR A 651 -6.74 9.76 18.68
C THR A 651 -6.05 8.54 18.07
N VAL A 652 -5.24 7.85 18.89
CA VAL A 652 -4.54 6.61 18.53
C VAL A 652 -5.31 5.43 19.10
N ASP A 653 -5.54 4.41 18.28
CA ASP A 653 -6.28 3.20 18.63
C ASP A 653 -5.34 2.12 19.18
N PHE A 654 -5.67 1.58 20.37
CA PHE A 654 -4.97 0.50 21.05
C PHE A 654 -5.78 -0.80 21.15
N LYS A 655 -6.98 -0.88 20.54
CA LYS A 655 -7.86 -2.05 20.65
C LYS A 655 -7.20 -3.33 20.13
N ASN A 656 -6.39 -3.22 19.11
CA ASN A 656 -5.69 -4.34 18.49
C ASN A 656 -4.32 -4.65 19.14
N THR A 657 -3.92 -3.88 20.15
CA THR A 657 -2.66 -4.13 20.87
C THR A 657 -2.86 -5.08 22.05
N VAL A 658 -1.79 -5.79 22.39
CA VAL A 658 -1.67 -6.52 23.66
C VAL A 658 -0.74 -5.74 24.56
N ILE A 659 -1.20 -5.35 25.74
CA ILE A 659 -0.43 -4.55 26.69
C ILE A 659 0.15 -5.43 27.78
N VAL A 660 1.46 -5.39 27.95
CA VAL A 660 2.18 -6.14 28.96
C VAL A 660 2.96 -5.18 29.84
N PHE A 661 2.76 -5.27 31.13
CA PHE A 661 3.54 -4.56 32.13
C PHE A 661 4.46 -5.55 32.83
N THR A 662 5.76 -5.29 32.96
CA THR A 662 6.62 -6.09 33.82
C THR A 662 6.82 -5.41 35.15
N SER A 663 6.90 -6.19 36.21
CA SER A 663 7.21 -5.71 37.56
C SER A 663 8.10 -6.69 38.29
N ASN A 664 8.97 -6.12 39.14
CA ASN A 664 9.82 -6.86 40.08
C ASN A 664 9.30 -6.79 41.54
N LEU A 665 8.10 -6.19 41.76
CA LEU A 665 7.49 -6.11 43.07
C LEU A 665 7.18 -7.49 43.66
N GLY A 666 7.34 -7.67 44.95
CA GLY A 666 7.08 -8.95 45.63
C GLY A 666 8.15 -10.02 45.47
N THR A 667 9.25 -9.74 44.71
CA THR A 667 10.31 -10.74 44.43
C THR A 667 11.14 -11.13 45.67
N GLN A 668 11.32 -10.20 46.61
CA GLN A 668 12.08 -10.52 47.85
C GLN A 668 11.34 -11.54 48.71
N ASP A 669 10.00 -11.56 48.67
CA ASP A 669 9.20 -12.50 49.43
C ASP A 669 9.10 -13.87 48.74
N ILE A 670 9.20 -13.87 47.41
CA ILE A 670 9.29 -15.10 46.62
C ILE A 670 10.58 -15.82 46.90
N SER A 671 11.71 -15.12 46.92
CA SER A 671 13.03 -15.69 47.21
C SER A 671 13.20 -16.16 48.66
N LYS A 672 12.62 -15.48 49.63
CA LYS A 672 12.63 -15.89 51.05
C LYS A 672 11.75 -17.11 51.31
N ALA A 673 10.64 -17.27 50.59
CA ALA A 673 9.78 -18.46 50.72
C ALA A 673 10.48 -19.75 50.28
N VAL A 674 11.35 -19.68 49.26
CA VAL A 674 12.16 -20.80 48.81
C VAL A 674 13.33 -21.09 49.77
N GLY A 675 13.91 -20.05 50.41
CA GLY A 675 15.04 -20.21 51.34
C GLY A 675 14.64 -20.75 52.71
N MET A 676 13.39 -20.73 53.13
CA MET A 676 12.93 -21.23 54.46
C MET A 676 12.42 -22.68 54.43
N GLY A 677 12.97 -23.55 53.60
CA GLY A 677 12.86 -25.01 53.78
C GLY A 677 11.39 -25.50 53.85
N PHE A 678 10.50 -24.98 53.06
CA PHE A 678 9.20 -25.61 52.87
C PHE A 678 9.41 -26.93 52.10
N GLN A 679 9.32 -28.00 52.82
CA GLN A 679 9.38 -29.41 52.33
C GLN A 679 8.51 -29.52 51.09
N GLN A 680 9.05 -30.19 50.09
CA GLN A 680 8.37 -30.71 48.92
C GLN A 680 7.13 -31.54 49.34
N GLY A 681 6.02 -30.86 49.56
CA GLY A 681 4.70 -31.46 49.68
C GLY A 681 3.97 -31.25 48.40
N ASN A 682 3.42 -32.31 47.86
CA ASN A 682 2.78 -32.57 46.57
C ASN A 682 1.67 -31.61 46.07
N ASN A 683 1.72 -30.31 46.27
CA ASN A 683 0.75 -29.35 45.75
C ASN A 683 1.43 -28.08 45.17
N SER A 684 1.90 -28.23 43.93
CA SER A 684 2.48 -27.11 43.18
C SER A 684 1.44 -25.98 42.94
N GLU A 685 0.19 -26.28 42.75
CA GLU A 685 -0.91 -25.31 42.55
C GLU A 685 -1.16 -24.44 43.80
N SER A 686 -1.17 -25.03 44.99
CA SER A 686 -1.39 -24.28 46.22
C SER A 686 -0.21 -23.31 46.54
N ASN A 687 0.99 -23.63 46.13
CA ASN A 687 2.16 -22.76 46.28
C ASN A 687 2.12 -21.60 45.30
N TYR A 688 1.71 -21.83 44.04
CA TYR A 688 1.49 -20.78 43.04
C TYR A 688 0.42 -19.77 43.47
N GLU A 689 -0.73 -20.25 43.96
CA GLU A 689 -1.81 -19.37 44.45
C GLU A 689 -1.36 -18.52 45.64
N ARG A 690 -0.62 -19.07 46.61
CA ARG A 690 -0.08 -18.30 47.73
C ARG A 690 0.92 -17.24 47.25
N MET A 691 1.73 -17.57 46.26
CA MET A 691 2.68 -16.64 45.63
C MET A 691 1.92 -15.51 44.94
N LYS A 692 0.88 -15.87 44.14
CA LYS A 692 0.00 -14.93 43.46
C LYS A 692 -0.69 -13.99 44.43
N GLN A 693 -1.16 -14.47 45.57
CA GLN A 693 -1.78 -13.63 46.61
C GLN A 693 -0.77 -12.61 47.19
N LYS A 694 0.42 -13.03 47.55
CA LYS A 694 1.44 -12.12 48.09
C LYS A 694 1.85 -11.05 47.09
N VAL A 695 2.07 -11.43 45.83
CA VAL A 695 2.39 -10.45 44.78
C VAL A 695 1.22 -9.49 44.58
N ASN A 696 -0.02 -9.98 44.57
CA ASN A 696 -1.20 -9.11 44.48
C ASN A 696 -1.31 -8.13 45.66
N ASP A 697 -0.94 -8.54 46.86
CA ASP A 697 -0.97 -7.65 48.03
C ASP A 697 0.10 -6.55 47.92
N GLU A 698 1.29 -6.86 47.42
CA GLU A 698 2.32 -5.84 47.14
C GLU A 698 1.91 -4.91 45.95
N LEU A 699 1.34 -5.46 44.90
CA LEU A 699 0.80 -4.64 43.80
C LEU A 699 -0.29 -3.69 44.26
N LYS A 700 -1.21 -4.15 45.15
CA LYS A 700 -2.25 -3.30 45.76
C LYS A 700 -1.70 -2.20 46.67
N ARG A 701 -0.51 -2.37 47.26
CA ARG A 701 0.16 -1.31 48.07
C ARG A 701 0.78 -0.25 47.16
N HIS A 702 1.25 -0.65 45.97
CA HIS A 702 1.99 0.22 45.05
C HIS A 702 1.08 0.93 44.05
N PHE A 703 0.15 0.18 43.45
CA PHE A 703 -0.74 0.67 42.40
C PHE A 703 -2.14 0.98 42.93
N ARG A 704 -2.80 1.97 42.34
CA ARG A 704 -4.20 2.31 42.69
C ARG A 704 -5.13 1.14 42.28
N PRO A 705 -6.17 0.85 43.07
CA PRO A 705 -7.13 -0.22 42.78
C PRO A 705 -7.77 -0.08 41.40
N GLU A 706 -8.00 1.17 40.95
CA GLU A 706 -8.59 1.47 39.63
C GLU A 706 -7.72 0.95 38.50
N PHE A 707 -6.40 1.01 38.60
CA PHE A 707 -5.47 0.51 37.59
C PHE A 707 -5.49 -1.02 37.57
N LEU A 708 -5.36 -1.67 38.71
CA LEU A 708 -5.33 -3.13 38.81
C LEU A 708 -6.64 -3.80 38.36
N ASN A 709 -7.79 -3.16 38.62
CA ASN A 709 -9.10 -3.69 38.21
C ASN A 709 -9.32 -3.66 36.67
N ARG A 710 -8.50 -2.95 35.92
CA ARG A 710 -8.57 -2.89 34.45
C ARG A 710 -7.62 -3.84 33.75
N ILE A 711 -6.72 -4.45 34.50
CA ILE A 711 -5.81 -5.48 34.00
C ILE A 711 -6.58 -6.82 33.90
N ASP A 712 -6.43 -7.54 32.80
CA ASP A 712 -7.12 -8.81 32.56
C ASP A 712 -6.61 -9.91 33.47
N ASP A 713 -5.28 -10.01 33.68
CA ASP A 713 -4.70 -10.97 34.64
C ASP A 713 -3.32 -10.53 35.14
N VAL A 714 -2.99 -10.98 36.35
CA VAL A 714 -1.66 -10.85 36.95
C VAL A 714 -0.98 -12.19 36.88
N VAL A 715 0.04 -12.26 36.02
CA VAL A 715 0.80 -13.49 35.73
C VAL A 715 2.06 -13.48 36.59
N VAL A 716 2.19 -14.46 37.48
CA VAL A 716 3.33 -14.57 38.39
C VAL A 716 4.32 -15.59 37.85
N PHE A 717 5.58 -15.17 37.68
CA PHE A 717 6.67 -16.02 37.24
C PHE A 717 7.42 -16.58 38.44
N HIS A 718 7.59 -17.90 38.46
CA HIS A 718 8.40 -18.54 39.52
C HIS A 718 9.88 -18.49 39.20
N GLN A 719 10.70 -18.72 40.23
CA GLN A 719 12.13 -18.85 40.07
C GLN A 719 12.47 -20.16 39.36
N LEU A 720 13.44 -20.11 38.43
CA LEU A 720 13.81 -21.25 37.61
C LEU A 720 14.46 -22.37 38.47
N THR A 721 14.06 -23.60 38.18
CA THR A 721 14.65 -24.83 38.75
C THR A 721 15.94 -25.20 38.01
N THR A 722 16.77 -26.06 38.61
CA THR A 722 18.02 -26.52 37.98
C THR A 722 17.75 -27.25 36.65
N ASP A 723 16.69 -28.04 36.57
CA ASP A 723 16.32 -28.76 35.35
C ASP A 723 15.86 -27.78 34.23
N GLU A 724 15.11 -26.75 34.59
CA GLU A 724 14.70 -25.70 33.63
C GLU A 724 15.91 -24.90 33.14
N ILE A 725 16.91 -24.63 34.01
CA ILE A 725 18.14 -23.95 33.62
C ILE A 725 18.93 -24.80 32.62
N ASN A 726 19.01 -26.11 32.83
CA ASN A 726 19.71 -27.01 31.90
C ASN A 726 19.00 -27.05 30.52
N GLN A 727 17.67 -27.04 30.49
CA GLN A 727 16.89 -26.92 29.24
C GLN A 727 17.11 -25.56 28.56
N MET A 728 17.23 -24.47 29.32
CA MET A 728 17.59 -23.17 28.77
C MET A 728 18.99 -23.13 28.16
N VAL A 729 19.98 -23.83 28.75
CA VAL A 729 21.29 -24.01 28.14
C VAL A 729 21.15 -24.65 26.77
N ASP A 730 20.39 -25.74 26.67
CA ASP A 730 20.16 -26.42 25.38
C ASP A 730 19.51 -25.49 24.34
N LEU A 731 18.51 -24.68 24.74
CA LEU A 731 17.86 -23.73 23.86
C LEU A 731 18.81 -22.64 23.35
N MET A 732 19.67 -22.09 24.24
CA MET A 732 20.64 -21.07 23.89
C MET A 732 21.76 -21.60 22.99
N LEU A 733 22.16 -22.87 23.19
CA LEU A 733 23.18 -23.53 22.40
C LEU A 733 22.71 -23.81 20.95
N LYS A 734 21.40 -23.98 20.70
CA LYS A 734 20.89 -24.12 19.33
C LYS A 734 21.29 -22.97 18.41
N ARG A 735 21.44 -21.76 18.96
CA ARG A 735 21.91 -20.60 18.20
C ARG A 735 23.39 -20.75 17.82
N VAL A 736 24.19 -21.23 18.73
CA VAL A 736 25.63 -21.48 18.49
C VAL A 736 25.80 -22.64 17.49
N GLU A 737 24.98 -23.69 17.65
CA GLU A 737 24.93 -24.82 16.71
C GLU A 737 24.52 -24.37 15.28
N ALA A 738 23.53 -23.50 15.16
CA ALA A 738 23.13 -22.94 13.86
C ALA A 738 24.27 -22.15 13.19
N ALA A 739 25.04 -21.39 13.96
CA ALA A 739 26.21 -20.68 13.45
C ALA A 739 27.36 -21.64 13.03
N LEU A 740 27.51 -22.74 13.73
CA LEU A 740 28.52 -23.78 13.41
C LEU A 740 28.12 -24.63 12.20
N ARG A 741 26.84 -24.88 12.00
CA ARG A 741 26.31 -25.57 10.79
C ARG A 741 26.70 -24.85 9.50
N ASN A 742 26.75 -23.53 9.51
CA ASN A 742 27.21 -22.74 8.36
C ASN A 742 28.70 -22.97 8.02
N LYS A 743 29.44 -23.62 8.94
CA LYS A 743 30.85 -24.02 8.80
C LYS A 743 31.05 -25.55 8.71
N ASP A 744 29.94 -26.29 8.41
CA ASP A 744 29.90 -27.77 8.40
C ASP A 744 30.33 -28.44 9.72
N MET A 745 30.10 -27.79 10.84
CA MET A 745 30.41 -28.30 12.18
C MET A 745 29.11 -28.51 12.98
N SER A 746 29.13 -29.46 13.90
CA SER A 746 28.08 -29.65 14.91
C SER A 746 28.63 -29.56 16.31
N LEU A 747 27.79 -29.22 17.29
CA LEU A 747 28.16 -29.04 18.68
C LEU A 747 27.39 -30.04 19.54
N GLU A 748 28.09 -30.79 20.40
CA GLU A 748 27.51 -31.68 21.41
C GLU A 748 28.10 -31.40 22.76
N LEU A 749 27.27 -31.25 23.78
CA LEU A 749 27.68 -31.05 25.17
C LEU A 749 27.30 -32.27 26.02
N THR A 750 28.19 -32.68 26.88
CA THR A 750 27.89 -33.69 27.93
C THR A 750 26.96 -33.08 28.98
N ASP A 751 26.17 -33.93 29.66
CA ASP A 751 25.26 -33.46 30.73
C ASP A 751 26.05 -32.81 31.88
N ALA A 752 27.27 -33.22 32.11
CA ALA A 752 28.19 -32.59 33.09
C ALA A 752 28.56 -31.16 32.65
N ALA A 753 28.79 -30.95 31.35
CA ALA A 753 29.10 -29.62 30.81
C ALA A 753 27.88 -28.69 30.87
N LYS A 754 26.68 -29.20 30.58
CA LYS A 754 25.43 -28.44 30.69
C LYS A 754 25.16 -28.03 32.13
N SER A 755 25.28 -28.95 33.06
CA SER A 755 25.10 -28.64 34.50
C SER A 755 26.11 -27.62 35.03
N LEU A 756 27.37 -27.69 34.60
CA LEU A 756 28.38 -26.72 34.97
C LEU A 756 28.13 -25.34 34.36
N LEU A 757 27.63 -25.27 33.12
CA LEU A 757 27.20 -24.01 32.51
C LEU A 757 26.01 -23.41 33.26
N GLY A 758 25.05 -24.22 33.61
CA GLY A 758 23.89 -23.83 34.41
C GLY A 758 24.29 -23.28 35.76
N GLU A 759 25.17 -23.97 36.48
CA GLU A 759 25.69 -23.55 37.80
C GLU A 759 26.46 -22.23 37.73
N ARG A 760 27.34 -22.06 36.73
CA ARG A 760 28.12 -20.82 36.56
C ARG A 760 27.31 -19.67 35.98
N GLY A 761 26.29 -19.97 35.22
CA GLY A 761 25.45 -18.98 34.52
C GLY A 761 24.23 -18.54 35.28
N PHE A 762 23.88 -19.16 36.38
CA PHE A 762 22.74 -18.81 37.22
C PHE A 762 23.17 -17.97 38.43
N ASP A 763 22.44 -16.90 38.63
CA ASP A 763 22.57 -16.03 39.82
C ASP A 763 21.23 -15.98 40.54
N PRO A 764 21.16 -16.21 41.85
CA PRO A 764 19.90 -16.17 42.60
C PRO A 764 19.13 -14.84 42.52
N VAL A 765 19.83 -13.75 42.25
CA VAL A 765 19.23 -12.38 42.15
C VAL A 765 18.90 -12.02 40.71
N LEU A 766 19.81 -12.34 39.77
CA LEU A 766 19.72 -11.98 38.38
C LEU A 766 19.08 -13.07 37.51
N GLY A 767 18.77 -14.23 38.08
CA GLY A 767 18.22 -15.39 37.38
C GLY A 767 19.13 -15.93 36.29
N ALA A 768 18.61 -16.31 35.17
CA ALA A 768 19.34 -16.82 34.03
C ALA A 768 19.97 -15.71 33.12
N ARG A 769 19.89 -14.43 33.52
CA ARG A 769 20.40 -13.31 32.70
C ARG A 769 21.95 -13.43 32.46
N PRO A 770 22.76 -13.85 33.41
CA PRO A 770 24.20 -14.05 33.18
C PRO A 770 24.51 -15.26 32.28
N LEU A 771 23.63 -16.24 32.14
CA LEU A 771 23.84 -17.49 31.40
C LEU A 771 24.32 -17.25 29.96
N ARG A 772 23.75 -16.29 29.27
CA ARG A 772 24.14 -15.92 27.90
C ARG A 772 25.62 -15.46 27.85
N ARG A 773 26.03 -14.63 28.80
CA ARG A 773 27.42 -14.17 28.86
C ARG A 773 28.39 -15.29 29.25
N THR A 774 27.93 -16.21 30.09
CA THR A 774 28.73 -17.39 30.47
C THR A 774 28.91 -18.33 29.29
N ILE A 775 27.85 -18.60 28.49
CA ILE A 775 27.95 -19.37 27.25
C ILE A 775 28.90 -18.67 26.27
N GLN A 776 28.78 -17.39 26.08
CA GLN A 776 29.68 -16.63 25.21
C GLN A 776 31.15 -16.78 25.65
N ARG A 777 31.46 -16.49 26.90
CA ARG A 777 32.84 -16.51 27.41
C ARG A 777 33.43 -17.92 27.51
N GLU A 778 32.62 -18.89 27.96
CA GLU A 778 33.18 -20.25 28.26
C GLU A 778 33.06 -21.18 27.03
N ILE A 779 32.16 -20.93 26.11
CA ILE A 779 31.98 -21.79 24.93
C ILE A 779 32.37 -21.04 23.65
N GLU A 780 31.69 -19.92 23.31
CA GLU A 780 31.88 -19.27 22.00
C GLU A 780 33.31 -18.73 21.84
N ASP A 781 33.82 -17.99 22.83
CA ASP A 781 35.15 -17.40 22.76
C ASP A 781 36.23 -18.49 22.68
N LYS A 782 36.17 -19.50 23.57
CA LYS A 782 37.16 -20.61 23.59
C LYS A 782 37.08 -21.48 22.34
N LEU A 783 35.87 -21.71 21.82
CA LEU A 783 35.67 -22.46 20.58
C LEU A 783 36.25 -21.70 19.38
N SER A 784 35.99 -20.36 19.36
CA SER A 784 36.51 -19.50 18.29
C SER A 784 38.03 -19.52 18.24
N GLU A 785 38.72 -19.48 19.39
CA GLU A 785 40.17 -19.60 19.46
C GLU A 785 40.62 -20.95 18.89
N LYS A 786 39.99 -22.06 19.28
CA LYS A 786 40.38 -23.41 18.79
C LYS A 786 40.15 -23.61 17.31
N ILE A 787 39.12 -22.99 16.75
CA ILE A 787 38.86 -22.98 15.31
C ILE A 787 39.94 -22.13 14.59
N LEU A 788 40.33 -20.99 15.14
CA LEU A 788 41.35 -20.11 14.55
C LEU A 788 42.77 -20.72 14.62
N PHE A 789 43.05 -21.53 15.63
CA PHE A 789 44.32 -22.26 15.73
C PHE A 789 44.35 -23.60 14.99
N ASP A 790 43.33 -23.92 14.19
CA ASP A 790 43.18 -25.17 13.42
C ASP A 790 43.17 -26.47 14.30
N GLU A 791 42.85 -26.31 15.58
CA GLU A 791 42.69 -27.46 16.48
C GLU A 791 41.38 -28.20 16.22
N ILE A 792 40.35 -27.46 15.78
CA ILE A 792 39.04 -27.98 15.36
C ILE A 792 38.77 -27.53 13.91
N ARG A 793 38.47 -28.49 13.01
CA ARG A 793 38.35 -28.27 11.58
C ARG A 793 36.94 -28.44 11.08
N PRO A 794 36.55 -27.80 9.96
CA PRO A 794 35.28 -28.06 9.30
C PRO A 794 35.04 -29.56 9.04
N GLY A 795 33.79 -30.01 9.15
CA GLY A 795 33.43 -31.43 9.02
C GLY A 795 33.51 -32.26 10.32
N GLN A 796 33.85 -31.66 11.44
CA GLN A 796 33.95 -32.33 12.74
C GLN A 796 32.75 -32.04 13.64
N ILE A 797 32.47 -32.95 14.57
CA ILE A 797 31.58 -32.78 15.70
C ILE A 797 32.42 -32.24 16.87
N VAL A 798 32.07 -31.09 17.42
CA VAL A 798 32.70 -30.51 18.57
C VAL A 798 32.05 -31.07 19.82
N LEU A 799 32.76 -31.95 20.51
CA LEU A 799 32.35 -32.47 21.83
C LEU A 799 32.92 -31.57 22.94
N VAL A 800 32.02 -31.04 23.77
CA VAL A 800 32.36 -30.23 24.94
C VAL A 800 32.11 -31.05 26.19
N ASP A 801 33.18 -31.27 26.98
CA ASP A 801 33.16 -32.03 28.21
C ASP A 801 33.81 -31.27 29.37
N VAL A 802 33.74 -31.79 30.55
CA VAL A 802 34.29 -31.19 31.79
C VAL A 802 35.46 -32.01 32.29
N GLN A 803 36.55 -31.34 32.59
CA GLN A 803 37.70 -31.95 33.22
C GLN A 803 38.00 -31.28 34.55
N ASP A 804 38.41 -32.11 35.56
CA ASP A 804 38.86 -31.58 36.84
C ASP A 804 40.21 -30.89 36.65
N ALA A 805 40.28 -29.62 37.01
CA ALA A 805 41.51 -28.81 37.00
C ALA A 805 41.80 -28.23 38.38
N THR A 806 43.00 -27.79 38.61
CA THR A 806 43.36 -27.10 39.84
C THR A 806 43.67 -25.65 39.57
N ASP A 807 42.99 -24.72 40.26
CA ASP A 807 43.23 -23.29 40.16
C ASP A 807 44.67 -22.93 40.69
N LEU A 808 45.13 -21.75 40.27
CA LEU A 808 46.43 -21.19 40.70
C LEU A 808 46.62 -21.19 42.23
N ASN A 809 45.60 -21.31 43.03
CA ASN A 809 45.53 -21.36 44.47
C ASN A 809 45.41 -22.79 45.01
N GLY A 810 45.52 -23.84 44.18
CA GLY A 810 45.48 -25.25 44.62
C GLY A 810 44.06 -25.77 44.93
N LYS A 811 42.99 -25.01 44.59
CA LYS A 811 41.61 -25.47 44.76
C LYS A 811 41.14 -26.30 43.54
N PRO A 812 40.45 -27.42 43.74
CA PRO A 812 39.87 -28.17 42.63
C PRO A 812 38.80 -27.32 41.90
N THR A 813 38.98 -27.13 40.61
CA THR A 813 38.07 -26.43 39.73
C THR A 813 37.72 -27.32 38.54
N LYS A 814 36.59 -27.10 37.88
CA LYS A 814 36.20 -27.80 36.69
C LYS A 814 36.35 -26.89 35.47
N GLU A 815 36.99 -27.37 34.43
CA GLU A 815 37.20 -26.62 33.17
C GLU A 815 36.58 -27.31 32.00
N PHE A 816 36.13 -26.52 30.99
CA PHE A 816 35.59 -27.05 29.76
C PHE A 816 36.70 -27.50 28.80
N THR A 817 36.59 -28.69 28.30
CA THR A 817 37.45 -29.24 27.27
C THR A 817 36.72 -29.39 25.96
N PHE A 818 37.37 -29.09 24.86
CA PHE A 818 36.81 -29.13 23.52
C PHE A 818 37.60 -30.13 22.69
N ARG A 819 36.91 -31.10 22.07
CA ARG A 819 37.48 -32.12 21.19
C ARG A 819 36.73 -32.13 19.89
N GLY A 820 37.46 -32.17 18.78
CA GLY A 820 36.88 -32.36 17.43
C GLY A 820 36.87 -33.85 17.09
N GLU A 821 35.73 -34.46 16.96
CA GLU A 821 35.56 -35.82 16.48
C GLU A 821 35.15 -35.86 15.02
N PRO A 822 35.73 -36.74 14.17
CA PRO A 822 35.26 -36.86 12.79
C PRO A 822 33.79 -37.32 12.76
N ARG A 823 33.00 -36.67 11.94
CA ARG A 823 31.59 -37.12 11.70
C ARG A 823 31.62 -38.58 11.28
N PRO A 824 30.82 -39.48 11.89
CA PRO A 824 30.68 -40.84 11.35
C PRO A 824 30.22 -40.69 9.92
N SER A 825 31.02 -41.26 8.97
CA SER A 825 30.68 -41.25 7.57
C SER A 825 29.31 -41.93 7.44
N SER A 826 28.28 -41.15 7.10
CA SER A 826 27.04 -41.73 6.64
C SER A 826 27.42 -42.57 5.44
N VAL A 827 27.22 -43.87 5.52
CA VAL A 827 27.26 -44.78 4.37
C VAL A 827 26.44 -44.10 3.30
N PRO A 828 27.00 -43.84 2.08
CA PRO A 828 26.19 -43.25 1.04
C PRO A 828 25.01 -44.19 0.82
N ASP A 829 23.82 -43.65 0.95
CA ASP A 829 22.60 -44.34 0.55
C ASP A 829 22.84 -44.89 -0.83
N SER A 830 22.93 -46.22 -0.91
CA SER A 830 23.00 -46.97 -2.12
C SER A 830 21.95 -46.42 -3.08
N VAL A 831 22.38 -45.79 -4.15
CA VAL A 831 21.57 -45.51 -5.32
C VAL A 831 20.74 -46.76 -5.59
N PRO A 832 19.40 -46.74 -5.64
CA PRO A 832 18.64 -47.89 -6.07
C PRO A 832 19.03 -48.14 -7.53
N ALA A 833 19.87 -49.09 -7.75
CA ALA A 833 20.09 -49.71 -9.04
C ALA A 833 18.79 -50.37 -9.46
N GLY A 834 18.26 -49.97 -10.62
CA GLY A 834 17.24 -50.81 -11.22
C GLY A 834 15.99 -50.10 -11.67
N LEU A 835 16.13 -49.31 -12.70
CA LEU A 835 15.13 -49.31 -13.78
C LEU A 835 15.72 -50.15 -14.92
N ALA A 836 15.76 -51.48 -14.72
CA ALA A 836 15.84 -52.44 -15.81
C ALA A 836 14.49 -52.33 -16.53
N ILE A 837 14.57 -51.93 -17.77
CA ILE A 837 13.51 -52.03 -18.79
C ILE A 837 13.26 -53.53 -18.96
N ASP A 838 12.16 -54.02 -18.39
CA ASP A 838 11.69 -55.38 -18.64
C ASP A 838 10.90 -55.35 -19.94
N ALA A 839 11.56 -55.88 -21.00
CA ALA A 839 10.92 -56.24 -22.26
C ALA A 839 9.99 -57.42 -22.00
N GLY A 840 8.71 -57.19 -22.09
CA GLY A 840 7.71 -58.20 -21.95
C GLY A 840 7.80 -59.29 -22.99
N PRO A 841 7.47 -60.57 -22.67
CA PRO A 841 7.29 -61.61 -23.69
C PRO A 841 5.87 -61.53 -24.26
N GLU A 842 5.83 -61.63 -25.59
CA GLU A 842 4.63 -61.85 -26.38
C GLU A 842 3.89 -63.12 -26.03
N ALA A 843 2.57 -62.94 -26.12
CA ALA A 843 1.56 -63.85 -26.57
C ALA A 843 1.71 -65.35 -26.43
N ALA A 844 0.69 -65.99 -25.90
CA ALA A 844 -0.06 -67.08 -26.57
C ALA A 844 -1.36 -67.38 -25.82
N SER A 845 -2.46 -67.26 -26.58
CA SER A 845 -3.64 -68.06 -26.62
C SER A 845 -4.55 -68.20 -25.39
N GLY A 846 -5.77 -67.78 -25.60
CA GLY A 846 -6.94 -68.19 -24.87
C GLY A 846 -8.10 -67.20 -25.07
#